data_9d6965f98716f37a6ea34a62d265385d
#
_entry.id   9d6965f98716f37a6ea34a62d265385d
#
_cell.length_a   1.000
_cell.length_b   1.000
_cell.length_c   1.000
_cell.angle_alpha   90.00
_cell.angle_beta   90.00
_cell.angle_gamma   90.00
#
_symmetry.space_group_name_H-M   'P 1'
#
loop_
_entity.id
_entity.type
_entity.pdbx_description
1 polymer ?
#
loop_
_entity_poly.entity_id
_entity_poly.type
_entity_poly.pdbx_seq_one_letter_code
_entity_poly.pdbx_strand_id
1 'polypeptide(L)'
;MAIPEELVAQADTLEARLSAPPTHGDALGALEGWLALCAQDPERPPLKQLQAAQKDLAATRATLQQISTSRSWRLTEPLRRTATRLRAARQTLIGGPSRARRRALAKSLLHRLPLPGRAKDALSIWGRSAYINLLERDYALWVRRYDTLTDVDRGPIRRQIAAWTHPPMISVIMLVYNAPPRYLQAAIDSVRHQLYPHWELCIADDASPDPRVRRLLQDYAKRDARIRVHFRAKNGHISRASNDALSMASGEFIALLDHDDLLAEHALYWVAAEILRHPHVDLLYSDEDKVDAHDTRSDAYFKPDWNPDLLLGQNYVSHLGVYRRERVLAIGGFRAGYEGSQDWDLVLRFTTGLDAHKIRHIPAVLYHWRTLPNSTAASLDAKPYCIEASRKAVQEFLSAEGACFAMDTVCNGVHHRPRLSVKGRPTVSLIIPTRNGVDVLRTCLESLERTHYPDREIVIIDNQSDDPETLTYLASLKRKGRITLLRYDAAFNYAHMHNWAVPQCSGEFLCLLNNDTEAIAPEWLTEMVAHAQRPEVGAVGAKLLYPDGTVQHGGVALGIGGIASHLHKHVAGDSGGYFGRAVLIQTVTSVTGACLVMRKQHWEALGGMSENLPVAFNDVDLCLRLREAGYRNVWVPQAVLYHHESKSRGDEQTPANRKRFASECAYMQWRWGPMFASDPGYNPNLSLDHEQFGLAKPPRAPKPWHGAPSIIDVPYGAPNAKPDSIDLRPDTPIEAHFAIPHAVTGTLHGLDILVGTCAGPCHGTLVLTIKDGMGHTVEARGSLAVLKDDSTLPLPLDGEGLALMGQEGLTIRMHLEDAVHPLALYAYPVNARWSHGITGHDDMALRIRLHVTMTTELYPDADAVRRTPSMLADFDARPSPA
;
A
#
# COMPACT_ATOMS: atom_id res chain seq x y z
N MET A 1 6.38 -42.47 -8.72
CA MET A 1 5.32 -43.50 -8.59
C MET A 1 4.01 -42.84 -8.96
N ALA A 2 3.37 -43.34 -10.03
CA ALA A 2 2.13 -42.75 -10.53
C ALA A 2 1.00 -43.03 -9.52
N ILE A 3 0.19 -42.01 -9.22
CA ILE A 3 -1.04 -42.14 -8.44
C ILE A 3 -2.03 -42.97 -9.26
N PRO A 4 -2.67 -44.02 -8.69
CA PRO A 4 -3.65 -44.81 -9.42
C PRO A 4 -4.78 -43.95 -9.98
N GLU A 5 -5.14 -44.09 -11.24
CA GLU A 5 -6.18 -43.33 -11.94
C GLU A 5 -7.54 -43.34 -11.21
N GLU A 6 -7.88 -44.42 -10.51
CA GLU A 6 -9.07 -44.51 -9.68
C GLU A 6 -9.10 -43.50 -8.50
N LEU A 7 -7.94 -43.17 -7.91
CA LEU A 7 -7.83 -42.17 -6.83
C LEU A 7 -7.94 -40.74 -7.35
N VAL A 8 -7.44 -40.47 -8.57
CA VAL A 8 -7.61 -39.20 -9.24
C VAL A 8 -9.07 -38.97 -9.63
N ALA A 9 -9.70 -39.95 -10.22
CA ALA A 9 -11.13 -39.88 -10.59
C ALA A 9 -12.06 -39.76 -9.38
N GLN A 10 -11.69 -40.30 -8.24
CA GLN A 10 -12.44 -40.13 -6.97
C GLN A 10 -12.20 -38.76 -6.31
N ALA A 11 -11.00 -38.19 -6.44
CA ALA A 11 -10.71 -36.82 -5.99
C ALA A 11 -11.49 -35.80 -6.84
N ASP A 12 -11.53 -35.98 -8.16
CA ASP A 12 -12.32 -35.11 -9.08
C ASP A 12 -13.83 -35.23 -8.79
N THR A 13 -14.31 -36.46 -8.48
CA THR A 13 -15.70 -36.69 -8.07
C THR A 13 -16.03 -36.02 -6.72
N LEU A 14 -15.05 -35.98 -5.80
CA LEU A 14 -15.18 -35.30 -4.50
C LEU A 14 -15.18 -33.77 -4.69
N GLU A 15 -14.31 -33.24 -5.54
CA GLU A 15 -14.25 -31.82 -5.86
C GLU A 15 -15.53 -31.36 -6.59
N ALA A 16 -16.05 -32.14 -7.50
CA ALA A 16 -17.34 -31.88 -8.16
C ALA A 16 -18.53 -31.95 -7.16
N ARG A 17 -18.50 -32.86 -6.19
CA ARG A 17 -19.51 -32.96 -5.12
C ARG A 17 -19.38 -31.85 -4.07
N LEU A 18 -18.19 -31.37 -3.79
CA LEU A 18 -17.95 -30.21 -2.91
C LEU A 18 -18.29 -28.88 -3.57
N SER A 19 -18.27 -28.83 -4.90
CA SER A 19 -18.63 -27.66 -5.71
C SER A 19 -20.14 -27.52 -5.95
N ALA A 20 -20.92 -28.61 -5.84
CA ALA A 20 -22.39 -28.56 -5.81
C ALA A 20 -22.88 -28.18 -4.41
N PRO A 21 -24.04 -27.48 -4.24
CA PRO A 21 -24.51 -27.09 -2.91
C PRO A 21 -24.96 -28.35 -2.12
N PRO A 22 -24.13 -28.90 -1.22
CA PRO A 22 -24.52 -30.09 -0.46
C PRO A 22 -25.44 -29.73 0.68
N THR A 23 -26.39 -30.60 0.95
CA THR A 23 -26.89 -30.72 2.32
C THR A 23 -25.70 -31.12 3.21
N HIS A 24 -25.54 -30.49 4.38
CA HIS A 24 -24.37 -30.68 5.25
C HIS A 24 -24.03 -32.15 5.59
N GLY A 25 -24.96 -33.08 5.40
CA GLY A 25 -24.76 -34.52 5.55
C GLY A 25 -23.91 -35.18 4.46
N ASP A 26 -24.03 -34.72 3.22
CA ASP A 26 -23.36 -35.39 2.08
C ASP A 26 -21.86 -35.11 2.01
N ALA A 27 -21.44 -33.91 2.43
CA ALA A 27 -20.03 -33.52 2.48
C ALA A 27 -19.26 -34.24 3.59
N LEU A 28 -19.89 -34.44 4.76
CA LEU A 28 -19.32 -35.20 5.86
C LEU A 28 -19.21 -36.69 5.54
N GLY A 29 -20.22 -37.26 4.87
CA GLY A 29 -20.20 -38.69 4.44
C GLY A 29 -19.12 -38.96 3.39
N ALA A 30 -18.89 -38.02 2.47
CA ALA A 30 -17.84 -38.11 1.47
C ALA A 30 -16.43 -38.00 2.08
N LEU A 31 -16.25 -37.15 3.11
CA LEU A 31 -14.98 -36.99 3.83
C LEU A 31 -14.68 -38.24 4.71
N GLU A 32 -15.70 -38.80 5.34
CA GLU A 32 -15.58 -40.07 6.13
C GLU A 32 -15.19 -41.26 5.22
N GLY A 33 -15.77 -41.35 4.01
CA GLY A 33 -15.43 -42.38 3.04
C GLY A 33 -14.00 -42.25 2.55
N TRP A 34 -13.54 -41.01 2.31
CA TRP A 34 -12.16 -40.76 1.88
C TRP A 34 -11.13 -41.04 2.99
N LEU A 35 -11.44 -40.67 4.25
CA LEU A 35 -10.57 -40.98 5.40
C LEU A 35 -10.48 -42.49 5.67
N ALA A 36 -11.55 -43.25 5.45
CA ALA A 36 -11.56 -44.70 5.54
C ALA A 36 -10.71 -45.38 4.47
N LEU A 37 -10.71 -44.86 3.26
CA LEU A 37 -9.84 -45.29 2.12
C LEU A 37 -8.35 -45.00 2.41
N CYS A 38 -8.04 -43.82 2.93
CA CYS A 38 -6.68 -43.46 3.32
C CYS A 38 -6.12 -44.30 4.48
N ALA A 39 -6.98 -44.88 5.32
CA ALA A 39 -6.59 -45.74 6.43
C ALA A 39 -6.16 -47.18 5.99
N GLN A 40 -6.43 -47.57 4.73
CA GLN A 40 -6.13 -48.92 4.21
C GLN A 40 -4.79 -49.02 3.48
N ASP A 41 -4.06 -47.91 3.34
CA ASP A 41 -2.78 -47.83 2.61
C ASP A 41 -1.59 -47.83 3.59
N PRO A 42 -0.73 -48.85 3.62
CA PRO A 42 0.38 -49.00 4.57
C PRO A 42 1.57 -48.05 4.34
N GLU A 43 1.65 -47.31 3.24
CA GLU A 43 2.78 -46.41 2.93
C GLU A 43 2.49 -44.95 3.28
N ARG A 44 1.40 -44.60 3.96
CA ARG A 44 1.01 -43.22 4.27
C ARG A 44 1.17 -42.80 5.74
N PRO A 45 1.11 -41.46 6.03
CA PRO A 45 1.57 -40.89 7.29
C PRO A 45 1.01 -41.50 8.57
N PRO A 46 1.74 -41.38 9.70
CA PRO A 46 1.53 -42.23 10.84
C PRO A 46 0.08 -42.23 11.38
N LEU A 47 -0.42 -43.40 11.67
CA LEU A 47 -1.78 -43.74 12.18
C LEU A 47 -2.32 -42.75 13.24
N LYS A 48 -1.42 -42.13 14.00
CA LYS A 48 -1.74 -41.11 15.01
C LYS A 48 -2.34 -39.81 14.45
N GLN A 49 -1.90 -39.38 13.26
CA GLN A 49 -2.42 -38.14 12.63
C GLN A 49 -3.82 -38.40 12.04
N LEU A 50 -4.05 -39.59 11.50
CA LEU A 50 -5.36 -39.99 11.00
C LEU A 50 -6.39 -40.15 12.14
N GLN A 51 -5.96 -40.72 13.23
CA GLN A 51 -6.80 -40.87 14.45
C GLN A 51 -7.11 -39.49 15.08
N ALA A 52 -6.19 -38.55 15.08
CA ALA A 52 -6.43 -37.18 15.53
C ALA A 52 -7.47 -36.49 14.65
N ALA A 53 -7.34 -36.57 13.34
CA ALA A 53 -8.28 -35.98 12.38
C ALA A 53 -9.69 -36.59 12.49
N GLN A 54 -9.78 -37.90 12.69
CA GLN A 54 -11.06 -38.59 12.96
C GLN A 54 -11.71 -38.13 14.27
N LYS A 55 -10.92 -37.89 15.30
CA LYS A 55 -11.41 -37.39 16.60
C LYS A 55 -11.92 -35.96 16.50
N ASP A 56 -11.23 -35.11 15.77
CA ASP A 56 -11.63 -33.72 15.51
C ASP A 56 -12.88 -33.64 14.63
N LEU A 57 -13.02 -34.54 13.66
CA LEU A 57 -14.23 -34.69 12.86
C LEU A 57 -15.43 -35.11 13.69
N ALA A 58 -15.25 -36.07 14.60
CA ALA A 58 -16.31 -36.52 15.51
C ALA A 58 -16.74 -35.40 16.48
N ALA A 59 -15.80 -34.64 17.03
CA ALA A 59 -16.08 -33.48 17.87
C ALA A 59 -16.84 -32.38 17.12
N THR A 60 -16.44 -32.11 15.88
CA THR A 60 -17.10 -31.15 14.98
C THR A 60 -18.52 -31.59 14.63
N ARG A 61 -18.74 -32.88 14.41
CA ARG A 61 -20.05 -33.46 14.16
C ARG A 61 -20.99 -33.32 15.37
N ALA A 62 -20.50 -33.59 16.58
CA ALA A 62 -21.25 -33.42 17.83
C ALA A 62 -21.66 -31.94 18.03
N THR A 63 -20.75 -31.01 17.77
CA THR A 63 -21.01 -29.57 17.83
C THR A 63 -22.04 -29.11 16.79
N LEU A 64 -21.95 -29.60 15.55
CA LEU A 64 -22.92 -29.30 14.48
C LEU A 64 -24.30 -29.88 14.81
N GLN A 65 -24.36 -31.04 15.43
CA GLN A 65 -25.62 -31.68 15.87
C GLN A 65 -26.26 -30.88 17.01
N GLN A 66 -25.48 -30.40 17.99
CA GLN A 66 -25.96 -29.48 19.02
C GLN A 66 -26.48 -28.17 18.47
N ILE A 67 -25.77 -27.59 17.51
CA ILE A 67 -26.20 -26.36 16.82
C ILE A 67 -27.52 -26.59 16.05
N SER A 68 -27.62 -27.69 15.29
CA SER A 68 -28.79 -27.99 14.44
C SER A 68 -30.06 -28.29 15.26
N THR A 69 -29.92 -28.76 16.48
CA THR A 69 -31.03 -29.03 17.41
C THR A 69 -31.39 -27.86 18.32
N SER A 70 -30.57 -26.79 18.32
CA SER A 70 -30.78 -25.59 19.15
C SER A 70 -32.05 -24.82 18.75
N ARG A 71 -32.73 -24.21 19.74
CA ARG A 71 -33.90 -23.32 19.47
C ARG A 71 -33.54 -22.18 18.49
N SER A 72 -32.36 -21.66 18.58
CA SER A 72 -31.84 -20.59 17.70
C SER A 72 -31.74 -21.06 16.25
N TRP A 73 -31.29 -22.32 16.02
CA TRP A 73 -31.20 -22.90 14.68
C TRP A 73 -32.57 -23.11 14.02
N ARG A 74 -33.57 -23.52 14.76
CA ARG A 74 -34.97 -23.69 14.29
C ARG A 74 -35.62 -22.34 13.99
N LEU A 75 -35.41 -21.34 14.81
CA LEU A 75 -35.91 -19.96 14.57
C LEU A 75 -35.32 -19.32 13.35
N THR A 76 -34.12 -19.67 12.89
CA THR A 76 -33.47 -19.12 11.68
C THR A 76 -33.73 -19.94 10.41
N GLU A 77 -34.50 -21.02 10.46
CA GLU A 77 -34.83 -21.90 9.33
C GLU A 77 -35.52 -21.16 8.17
N PRO A 78 -36.52 -20.27 8.39
CA PRO A 78 -37.11 -19.47 7.32
C PRO A 78 -36.10 -18.57 6.61
N LEU A 79 -35.14 -18.01 7.35
CA LEU A 79 -34.07 -17.16 6.83
C LEU A 79 -33.09 -17.96 5.95
N ARG A 80 -32.79 -19.20 6.33
CA ARG A 80 -31.91 -20.07 5.52
C ARG A 80 -32.59 -20.49 4.22
N ARG A 81 -33.89 -20.81 4.25
CA ARG A 81 -34.67 -21.11 3.02
C ARG A 81 -34.71 -19.90 2.09
N THR A 82 -34.81 -18.69 2.62
CA THR A 82 -34.79 -17.44 1.83
C THR A 82 -33.38 -17.19 1.29
N ALA A 83 -32.31 -17.43 2.04
CA ALA A 83 -30.93 -17.33 1.58
C ALA A 83 -30.60 -18.38 0.48
N THR A 84 -31.16 -19.58 0.56
CA THR A 84 -31.00 -20.62 -0.47
C THR A 84 -31.75 -20.24 -1.77
N ARG A 85 -32.96 -19.67 -1.67
CA ARG A 85 -33.68 -19.14 -2.83
C ARG A 85 -32.98 -17.94 -3.48
N LEU A 86 -32.37 -17.06 -2.68
CA LEU A 86 -31.54 -15.95 -3.17
C LEU A 86 -30.24 -16.45 -3.82
N ARG A 87 -29.67 -17.58 -3.36
CA ARG A 87 -28.52 -18.22 -4.02
C ARG A 87 -28.91 -18.87 -5.34
N ALA A 88 -30.07 -19.50 -5.44
CA ALA A 88 -30.57 -20.07 -6.70
C ALA A 88 -30.89 -18.98 -7.74
N ALA A 89 -31.48 -17.86 -7.33
CA ALA A 89 -31.67 -16.68 -8.17
C ALA A 89 -30.35 -16.03 -8.64
N ARG A 90 -29.25 -16.27 -7.91
CA ARG A 90 -27.91 -15.80 -8.23
C ARG A 90 -27.26 -16.58 -9.39
N GLN A 91 -27.57 -17.85 -9.58
CA GLN A 91 -27.02 -18.65 -10.69
C GLN A 91 -27.63 -18.28 -12.06
N THR A 92 -28.80 -17.64 -12.07
CA THR A 92 -29.47 -17.17 -13.30
C THR A 92 -29.04 -15.76 -13.74
N LEU A 93 -28.17 -15.06 -12.96
CA LEU A 93 -27.66 -13.71 -13.22
C LEU A 93 -26.13 -13.70 -13.39
N ILE A 94 -25.60 -14.59 -14.24
CA ILE A 94 -24.18 -14.60 -14.63
C ILE A 94 -23.98 -13.55 -15.72
N GLY A 95 -23.59 -12.36 -15.30
CA GLY A 95 -23.26 -11.18 -16.09
C GLY A 95 -23.10 -10.01 -15.13
N GLY A 96 -22.03 -10.00 -14.28
CA GLY A 96 -22.20 -9.42 -13.02
C GLY A 96 -21.45 -8.16 -12.64
N PRO A 97 -21.98 -7.37 -11.73
CA PRO A 97 -21.36 -6.16 -11.19
C PRO A 97 -20.19 -6.47 -10.23
N SER A 98 -19.24 -5.55 -10.15
CA SER A 98 -18.04 -5.60 -9.31
C SER A 98 -18.29 -5.94 -7.83
N ARG A 99 -17.29 -6.50 -7.12
CA ARG A 99 -17.36 -6.86 -5.67
C ARG A 99 -17.93 -5.73 -4.79
N ALA A 100 -17.63 -4.47 -5.11
CA ALA A 100 -18.11 -3.29 -4.40
C ALA A 100 -19.64 -3.11 -4.53
N ARG A 101 -20.21 -3.29 -5.73
CA ARG A 101 -21.65 -3.28 -5.96
C ARG A 101 -22.38 -4.40 -5.23
N ARG A 102 -21.77 -5.57 -5.12
CA ARG A 102 -22.34 -6.70 -4.35
C ARG A 102 -22.38 -6.43 -2.85
N ARG A 103 -21.36 -5.71 -2.30
CA ARG A 103 -21.33 -5.28 -0.88
C ARG A 103 -22.38 -4.22 -0.60
N ALA A 104 -22.53 -3.22 -1.48
CA ALA A 104 -23.56 -2.18 -1.36
C ALA A 104 -24.97 -2.78 -1.44
N LEU A 105 -25.19 -3.73 -2.34
CA LEU A 105 -26.46 -4.46 -2.46
C LEU A 105 -26.75 -5.34 -1.23
N ALA A 106 -25.74 -6.04 -0.71
CA ALA A 106 -25.87 -6.85 0.50
C ALA A 106 -26.17 -5.98 1.73
N LYS A 107 -25.52 -4.83 1.85
CA LYS A 107 -25.75 -3.86 2.95
C LYS A 107 -27.14 -3.23 2.83
N SER A 108 -27.54 -2.83 1.63
CA SER A 108 -28.90 -2.30 1.34
C SER A 108 -30.01 -3.33 1.60
N LEU A 109 -29.77 -4.59 1.24
CA LEU A 109 -30.70 -5.70 1.53
C LEU A 109 -30.78 -5.99 3.05
N LEU A 110 -29.66 -5.93 3.77
CA LEU A 110 -29.63 -6.12 5.23
C LEU A 110 -30.40 -5.02 5.96
N HIS A 111 -30.29 -3.75 5.49
CA HIS A 111 -31.04 -2.63 6.07
C HIS A 111 -32.55 -2.71 5.80
N ARG A 112 -32.95 -3.32 4.68
CA ARG A 112 -34.38 -3.49 4.28
C ARG A 112 -35.04 -4.71 4.86
N LEU A 113 -34.29 -5.65 5.47
CA LEU A 113 -34.89 -6.80 6.14
C LEU A 113 -35.56 -6.35 7.44
N PRO A 114 -36.81 -6.78 7.71
CA PRO A 114 -37.51 -6.48 8.96
C PRO A 114 -36.94 -7.33 10.11
N LEU A 115 -35.70 -7.10 10.49
CA LEU A 115 -35.03 -7.78 11.59
C LEU A 115 -34.90 -6.84 12.79
N PRO A 116 -35.10 -7.34 14.03
CA PRO A 116 -34.81 -6.58 15.24
C PRO A 116 -33.35 -6.07 15.26
N GLY A 117 -33.11 -4.89 15.84
CA GLY A 117 -31.78 -4.25 15.85
C GLY A 117 -30.66 -5.17 16.31
N ARG A 118 -30.88 -5.94 17.40
CA ARG A 118 -29.93 -6.94 17.93
C ARG A 118 -29.54 -8.05 16.94
N ALA A 119 -30.44 -8.42 16.02
CA ALA A 119 -30.15 -9.42 14.99
C ALA A 119 -29.32 -8.83 13.85
N LYS A 120 -29.49 -7.54 13.54
CA LYS A 120 -28.65 -6.80 12.57
C LYS A 120 -27.24 -6.65 13.11
N ASP A 121 -27.09 -6.33 14.39
CA ASP A 121 -25.80 -6.21 15.06
C ASP A 121 -25.06 -7.55 15.09
N ALA A 122 -25.73 -8.64 15.44
CA ALA A 122 -25.15 -9.99 15.44
C ALA A 122 -24.68 -10.43 14.03
N LEU A 123 -25.45 -10.13 12.98
CA LEU A 123 -25.05 -10.41 11.59
C LEU A 123 -23.88 -9.55 11.13
N SER A 124 -23.81 -8.30 11.59
CA SER A 124 -22.67 -7.40 11.34
C SER A 124 -21.40 -7.92 12.02
N ILE A 125 -21.49 -8.34 13.28
CA ILE A 125 -20.37 -8.91 14.05
C ILE A 125 -19.90 -10.22 13.40
N TRP A 126 -20.82 -11.12 13.03
CA TRP A 126 -20.50 -12.37 12.35
C TRP A 126 -19.83 -12.15 10.98
N GLY A 127 -20.34 -11.20 10.19
CA GLY A 127 -19.75 -10.81 8.91
C GLY A 127 -18.34 -10.23 9.06
N ARG A 128 -18.08 -9.44 10.11
CA ARG A 128 -16.73 -8.95 10.46
C ARG A 128 -15.80 -10.08 10.86
N SER A 129 -16.22 -10.98 11.74
CA SER A 129 -15.39 -12.13 12.16
C SER A 129 -15.04 -13.06 10.99
N ALA A 130 -16.00 -13.34 10.10
CA ALA A 130 -15.74 -14.14 8.90
C ALA A 130 -14.77 -13.45 7.93
N TYR A 131 -14.83 -12.12 7.83
CA TYR A 131 -13.92 -11.34 7.01
C TYR A 131 -12.50 -11.28 7.60
N ILE A 132 -12.38 -11.09 8.92
CA ILE A 132 -11.09 -11.11 9.63
C ILE A 132 -10.43 -12.47 9.47
N ASN A 133 -11.15 -13.58 9.72
CA ASN A 133 -10.63 -14.93 9.53
C ASN A 133 -10.16 -15.21 8.08
N LEU A 134 -10.80 -14.59 7.08
CA LEU A 134 -10.36 -14.70 5.69
C LEU A 134 -9.06 -13.93 5.44
N LEU A 135 -8.93 -12.73 6.02
CA LEU A 135 -7.71 -11.92 5.92
C LEU A 135 -6.53 -12.57 6.65
N GLU A 136 -6.75 -13.13 7.83
CA GLU A 136 -5.72 -13.84 8.60
C GLU A 136 -5.22 -15.08 7.85
N ARG A 137 -6.10 -15.86 7.23
CA ARG A 137 -5.70 -16.98 6.36
C ARG A 137 -4.90 -16.53 5.16
N ASP A 138 -5.27 -15.41 4.56
CA ASP A 138 -4.56 -14.83 3.42
C ASP A 138 -3.16 -14.36 3.81
N TYR A 139 -3.02 -13.74 5.00
CA TYR A 139 -1.73 -13.32 5.53
C TYR A 139 -0.83 -14.50 5.90
N ALA A 140 -1.35 -15.53 6.55
CA ALA A 140 -0.58 -16.72 6.88
C ALA A 140 -0.04 -17.47 5.64
N LEU A 141 -0.79 -17.46 4.53
CA LEU A 141 -0.34 -17.98 3.24
C LEU A 141 0.74 -17.09 2.63
N TRP A 142 0.57 -15.78 2.73
CA TRP A 142 1.54 -14.79 2.25
C TRP A 142 2.88 -14.92 2.97
N VAL A 143 2.86 -15.02 4.31
CA VAL A 143 4.05 -15.25 5.14
C VAL A 143 4.81 -16.49 4.69
N ARG A 144 4.11 -17.63 4.56
CA ARG A 144 4.74 -18.88 4.12
C ARG A 144 5.38 -18.78 2.75
N ARG A 145 4.78 -18.04 1.82
CA ARG A 145 5.24 -18.00 0.43
C ARG A 145 6.31 -16.93 0.20
N TYR A 146 6.24 -15.80 0.90
CA TYR A 146 7.04 -14.63 0.55
C TYR A 146 7.92 -14.09 1.69
N ASP A 147 7.58 -14.40 2.95
CA ASP A 147 8.25 -13.83 4.14
C ASP A 147 8.88 -14.90 5.05
N THR A 148 8.91 -16.15 4.62
CA THR A 148 9.62 -17.22 5.31
C THR A 148 10.92 -17.52 4.58
N LEU A 149 12.06 -17.42 5.30
CA LEU A 149 13.36 -17.78 4.72
C LEU A 149 13.49 -19.29 4.52
N THR A 150 14.07 -19.64 3.38
CA THR A 150 14.47 -21.00 3.05
C THR A 150 15.99 -21.12 3.10
N ASP A 151 16.54 -22.33 2.95
CA ASP A 151 17.98 -22.52 2.87
C ASP A 151 18.58 -21.89 1.59
N VAL A 152 17.77 -21.73 0.54
CA VAL A 152 18.13 -21.01 -0.68
C VAL A 152 18.39 -19.52 -0.36
N ASP A 153 17.65 -18.92 0.56
CA ASP A 153 17.85 -17.53 1.00
C ASP A 153 19.05 -17.40 1.96
N ARG A 154 19.18 -18.31 2.92
CA ARG A 154 20.22 -18.23 3.96
C ARG A 154 21.63 -18.34 3.41
N GLY A 155 21.82 -19.11 2.33
CA GLY A 155 23.12 -19.24 1.66
C GLY A 155 23.67 -17.91 1.14
N PRO A 156 22.96 -17.21 0.26
CA PRO A 156 23.33 -15.87 -0.22
C PRO A 156 23.53 -14.86 0.90
N ILE A 157 22.65 -14.81 1.91
CA ILE A 157 22.79 -13.92 3.07
C ILE A 157 24.15 -14.13 3.75
N ARG A 158 24.52 -15.38 4.07
CA ARG A 158 25.81 -15.69 4.71
C ARG A 158 26.99 -15.34 3.83
N ARG A 159 26.92 -15.54 2.52
CA ARG A 159 27.98 -15.13 1.59
C ARG A 159 28.15 -13.61 1.54
N GLN A 160 27.07 -12.86 1.51
CA GLN A 160 27.15 -11.39 1.54
C GLN A 160 27.75 -10.88 2.84
N ILE A 161 27.30 -11.40 3.99
CA ILE A 161 27.89 -11.04 5.29
C ILE A 161 29.40 -11.30 5.30
N ALA A 162 29.85 -12.46 4.81
CA ALA A 162 31.27 -12.83 4.76
C ALA A 162 32.09 -11.93 3.81
N ALA A 163 31.44 -11.32 2.81
CA ALA A 163 32.11 -10.42 1.86
C ALA A 163 32.22 -8.97 2.36
N TRP A 164 31.50 -8.59 3.42
CA TRP A 164 31.56 -7.22 3.95
C TRP A 164 32.87 -6.96 4.70
N THR A 165 33.59 -5.93 4.31
CA THR A 165 34.89 -5.57 4.90
C THR A 165 34.74 -4.83 6.23
N HIS A 166 33.69 -4.05 6.42
CA HIS A 166 33.44 -3.24 7.62
C HIS A 166 31.97 -3.40 8.06
N PRO A 167 31.56 -4.59 8.54
CA PRO A 167 30.20 -4.82 8.98
C PRO A 167 29.90 -3.99 10.25
N PRO A 168 28.79 -3.21 10.29
CA PRO A 168 28.46 -2.35 11.42
C PRO A 168 28.13 -3.17 12.68
N MET A 169 28.61 -2.78 13.84
CA MET A 169 28.20 -3.34 15.13
C MET A 169 26.83 -2.76 15.52
N ILE A 170 25.85 -3.61 15.82
CA ILE A 170 24.51 -3.22 16.24
C ILE A 170 24.29 -3.62 17.70
N SER A 171 23.96 -2.66 18.55
CA SER A 171 23.61 -2.92 19.95
C SER A 171 22.09 -3.04 20.08
N VAL A 172 21.60 -4.23 20.38
CA VAL A 172 20.17 -4.42 20.71
C VAL A 172 19.96 -3.99 22.16
N ILE A 173 19.04 -3.05 22.40
CA ILE A 173 18.71 -2.51 23.71
C ILE A 173 17.40 -3.16 24.18
N MET A 174 17.46 -3.83 25.34
CA MET A 174 16.30 -4.50 25.93
C MET A 174 16.17 -4.12 27.41
N LEU A 175 14.99 -3.60 27.76
CA LEU A 175 14.64 -3.46 29.17
C LEU A 175 13.80 -4.67 29.63
N VAL A 176 13.97 -5.05 30.89
CA VAL A 176 13.25 -6.17 31.49
C VAL A 176 12.64 -5.73 32.83
N TYR A 177 11.35 -5.97 33.01
CA TYR A 177 10.69 -5.85 34.31
C TYR A 177 9.64 -6.94 34.48
N ASN A 178 9.88 -7.86 35.41
CA ASN A 178 8.96 -8.95 35.77
C ASN A 178 8.40 -9.74 34.56
N ALA A 179 9.24 -9.90 33.52
CA ALA A 179 8.87 -10.58 32.28
C ALA A 179 8.56 -12.06 32.53
N PRO A 180 7.51 -12.63 31.92
CA PRO A 180 7.31 -14.08 31.96
C PRO A 180 8.51 -14.79 31.33
N PRO A 181 9.18 -15.73 32.06
CA PRO A 181 10.45 -16.32 31.61
C PRO A 181 10.39 -16.95 30.21
N ARG A 182 9.26 -17.52 29.80
CA ARG A 182 9.06 -18.10 28.45
C ARG A 182 9.25 -17.06 27.35
N TYR A 183 8.66 -15.88 27.49
CA TYR A 183 8.68 -14.84 26.46
C TYR A 183 10.04 -14.11 26.46
N LEU A 184 10.58 -13.83 27.66
CA LEU A 184 11.93 -13.29 27.80
C LEU A 184 12.98 -14.20 27.14
N GLN A 185 12.87 -15.52 27.34
CA GLN A 185 13.73 -16.49 26.67
C GLN A 185 13.58 -16.41 25.15
N ALA A 186 12.35 -16.40 24.64
CA ALA A 186 12.08 -16.31 23.22
C ALA A 186 12.66 -15.03 22.60
N ALA A 187 12.52 -13.88 23.29
CA ALA A 187 13.08 -12.60 22.85
C ALA A 187 14.61 -12.64 22.77
N ILE A 188 15.28 -13.13 23.82
CA ILE A 188 16.76 -13.26 23.83
C ILE A 188 17.22 -14.25 22.74
N ASP A 189 16.53 -15.38 22.58
CA ASP A 189 16.86 -16.39 21.58
C ASP A 189 16.65 -15.86 20.16
N SER A 190 15.67 -14.97 19.90
CA SER A 190 15.47 -14.33 18.60
C SER A 190 16.68 -13.47 18.18
N VAL A 191 17.36 -12.84 19.13
CA VAL A 191 18.62 -12.10 18.88
C VAL A 191 19.79 -13.08 18.67
N ARG A 192 19.89 -14.13 19.47
CA ARG A 192 20.97 -15.11 19.36
C ARG A 192 20.94 -15.90 18.03
N HIS A 193 19.77 -16.10 17.46
CA HIS A 193 19.57 -16.79 16.20
C HIS A 193 19.66 -15.87 14.97
N GLN A 194 20.02 -14.62 15.12
CA GLN A 194 20.25 -13.72 14.00
C GLN A 194 21.32 -14.29 13.04
N LEU A 195 21.05 -14.23 11.74
CA LEU A 195 22.00 -14.61 10.71
C LEU A 195 23.23 -13.68 10.68
N TYR A 196 23.03 -12.42 11.03
CA TYR A 196 24.08 -11.41 11.17
C TYR A 196 24.83 -11.57 12.50
N PRO A 197 26.15 -11.76 12.53
CA PRO A 197 26.87 -12.10 13.75
C PRO A 197 27.37 -10.90 14.57
N HIS A 198 27.44 -9.68 13.96
CA HIS A 198 28.06 -8.50 14.60
C HIS A 198 27.02 -7.70 15.40
N TRP A 199 26.57 -8.26 16.49
CA TRP A 199 25.64 -7.64 17.43
C TRP A 199 26.09 -7.87 18.89
N GLU A 200 25.64 -7.00 19.78
CA GLU A 200 25.58 -7.21 21.21
C GLU A 200 24.17 -6.98 21.74
N LEU A 201 23.78 -7.66 22.81
CA LEU A 201 22.51 -7.48 23.49
C LEU A 201 22.73 -6.86 24.86
N CYS A 202 22.32 -5.60 25.03
CA CYS A 202 22.43 -4.84 26.28
C CYS A 202 21.10 -4.88 27.02
N ILE A 203 21.02 -5.61 28.14
CA ILE A 203 19.81 -5.81 28.93
C ILE A 203 19.89 -5.05 30.23
N ALA A 204 18.86 -4.27 30.58
CA ALA A 204 18.73 -3.70 31.92
C ALA A 204 17.50 -4.35 32.62
N ASP A 205 17.74 -5.08 33.69
CA ASP A 205 16.68 -5.58 34.58
C ASP A 205 16.31 -4.51 35.63
N ASP A 206 15.09 -4.00 35.52
CA ASP A 206 14.59 -2.88 36.35
C ASP A 206 14.08 -3.35 37.73
N ALA A 207 14.94 -4.13 38.42
CA ALA A 207 14.66 -4.72 39.72
C ALA A 207 13.45 -5.67 39.70
N SER A 208 13.42 -6.62 38.76
CA SER A 208 12.38 -7.65 38.70
C SER A 208 12.25 -8.40 40.02
N PRO A 209 11.04 -8.51 40.60
CA PRO A 209 10.79 -9.22 41.84
C PRO A 209 10.86 -10.74 41.68
N ASP A 210 10.62 -11.30 40.50
CA ASP A 210 10.70 -12.73 40.23
C ASP A 210 12.17 -13.18 40.10
N PRO A 211 12.65 -14.04 41.01
CA PRO A 211 14.05 -14.49 40.98
C PRO A 211 14.37 -15.37 39.74
N ARG A 212 13.36 -15.90 39.06
CA ARG A 212 13.54 -16.68 37.81
C ARG A 212 14.06 -15.80 36.69
N VAL A 213 13.61 -14.54 36.60
CA VAL A 213 14.08 -13.56 35.62
C VAL A 213 15.59 -13.33 35.80
N ARG A 214 16.01 -13.01 37.02
CA ARG A 214 17.45 -12.79 37.34
C ARG A 214 18.31 -14.00 37.02
N ARG A 215 17.86 -15.20 37.38
CA ARG A 215 18.62 -16.44 37.08
C ARG A 215 18.76 -16.64 35.58
N LEU A 216 17.65 -16.48 34.82
CA LEU A 216 17.63 -16.61 33.38
C LEU A 216 18.64 -15.66 32.72
N LEU A 217 18.62 -14.39 33.07
CA LEU A 217 19.50 -13.37 32.52
C LEU A 217 21.00 -13.67 32.86
N GLN A 218 21.29 -14.10 34.09
CA GLN A 218 22.63 -14.51 34.47
C GLN A 218 23.15 -15.71 33.69
N ASP A 219 22.26 -16.68 33.42
CA ASP A 219 22.59 -17.88 32.63
C ASP A 219 22.91 -17.54 31.18
N TYR A 220 22.14 -16.63 30.56
CA TYR A 220 22.43 -16.16 29.20
C TYR A 220 23.75 -15.39 29.12
N ALA A 221 23.99 -14.46 30.02
CA ALA A 221 25.24 -13.68 30.07
C ALA A 221 26.49 -14.55 30.27
N LYS A 222 26.35 -15.70 30.99
CA LYS A 222 27.47 -16.65 31.14
C LYS A 222 27.74 -17.48 29.87
N ARG A 223 26.70 -17.74 29.08
CA ARG A 223 26.78 -18.62 27.87
C ARG A 223 27.20 -17.88 26.61
N ASP A 224 26.90 -16.57 26.50
CA ASP A 224 27.19 -15.75 25.33
C ASP A 224 27.77 -14.39 25.77
N ALA A 225 29.06 -14.16 25.51
CA ALA A 225 29.74 -12.92 25.91
C ALA A 225 29.19 -11.65 25.23
N ARG A 226 28.41 -11.78 24.16
CA ARG A 226 27.73 -10.67 23.49
C ARG A 226 26.51 -10.18 24.27
N ILE A 227 26.05 -10.93 25.30
CA ILE A 227 24.91 -10.58 26.16
C ILE A 227 25.41 -9.94 27.43
N ARG A 228 25.09 -8.67 27.62
CA ARG A 228 25.51 -7.87 28.77
C ARG A 228 24.28 -7.49 29.57
N VAL A 229 24.30 -7.73 30.89
CA VAL A 229 23.15 -7.51 31.77
C VAL A 229 23.53 -6.57 32.93
N HIS A 230 22.77 -5.52 33.09
CA HIS A 230 22.79 -4.62 34.23
C HIS A 230 21.56 -4.87 35.12
N PHE A 231 21.79 -5.19 36.40
CA PHE A 231 20.74 -5.37 37.40
C PHE A 231 20.58 -4.12 38.25
N ARG A 232 19.50 -3.39 38.07
CA ARG A 232 19.21 -2.20 38.85
C ARG A 232 18.86 -2.56 40.29
N ALA A 233 19.25 -1.67 41.25
CA ALA A 233 18.95 -1.88 42.67
C ALA A 233 17.47 -1.60 43.04
N LYS A 234 16.80 -0.72 42.27
CA LYS A 234 15.38 -0.35 42.41
C LYS A 234 14.76 -0.07 41.09
N ASN A 235 13.45 -0.28 40.99
CA ASN A 235 12.66 0.06 39.81
C ASN A 235 12.71 1.57 39.50
N GLY A 236 12.94 1.94 38.31
CA GLY A 236 13.07 3.31 37.83
C GLY A 236 12.27 3.56 36.55
N HIS A 237 11.41 2.63 36.18
CA HIS A 237 10.60 2.65 34.97
C HIS A 237 11.41 2.54 33.66
N ILE A 238 10.68 2.37 32.55
CA ILE A 238 11.21 2.04 31.23
C ILE A 238 12.31 3.01 30.76
N SER A 239 12.10 4.32 30.87
CA SER A 239 13.04 5.32 30.35
C SER A 239 14.43 5.24 31.01
N ARG A 240 14.48 5.08 32.33
CA ARG A 240 15.77 4.97 33.03
C ARG A 240 16.46 3.64 32.78
N ALA A 241 15.69 2.54 32.75
CA ALA A 241 16.27 1.23 32.45
C ALA A 241 16.80 1.18 31.00
N SER A 242 16.07 1.79 30.04
CA SER A 242 16.56 1.91 28.66
C SER A 242 17.87 2.72 28.56
N ASN A 243 18.01 3.79 29.34
CA ASN A 243 19.26 4.56 29.39
C ASN A 243 20.41 3.76 30.03
N ASP A 244 20.14 2.94 31.05
CA ASP A 244 21.17 2.06 31.63
C ASP A 244 21.61 1.00 30.59
N ALA A 245 20.70 0.41 29.82
CA ALA A 245 21.05 -0.49 28.72
C ALA A 245 21.82 0.25 27.61
N LEU A 246 21.39 1.47 27.24
CA LEU A 246 22.07 2.32 26.27
C LEU A 246 23.52 2.67 26.71
N SER A 247 23.74 2.88 27.99
CA SER A 247 25.08 3.18 28.51
C SER A 247 26.10 2.03 28.36
N MET A 248 25.58 0.79 28.23
CA MET A 248 26.39 -0.38 27.94
C MET A 248 26.70 -0.54 26.44
N ALA A 249 25.92 0.08 25.57
CA ALA A 249 26.02 -0.10 24.12
C ALA A 249 27.35 0.45 23.57
N SER A 250 28.03 -0.34 22.75
CA SER A 250 29.25 0.03 22.04
C SER A 250 29.11 0.13 20.53
N GLY A 251 28.02 -0.42 19.99
CA GLY A 251 27.74 -0.42 18.55
C GLY A 251 27.51 0.98 17.98
N GLU A 252 27.67 1.12 16.69
CA GLU A 252 27.39 2.36 15.94
C GLU A 252 25.92 2.70 15.93
N PHE A 253 25.07 1.67 15.87
CA PHE A 253 23.62 1.78 15.91
C PHE A 253 23.03 1.03 17.09
N ILE A 254 21.89 1.53 17.59
CA ILE A 254 21.08 0.84 18.57
C ILE A 254 19.76 0.38 17.93
N ALA A 255 19.31 -0.83 18.25
CA ALA A 255 18.03 -1.39 17.87
C ALA A 255 17.19 -1.65 19.12
N LEU A 256 15.92 -1.25 19.13
CA LEU A 256 15.04 -1.40 20.30
C LEU A 256 14.28 -2.72 20.22
N LEU A 257 14.28 -3.48 21.32
CA LEU A 257 13.55 -4.75 21.40
C LEU A 257 12.88 -4.88 22.78
N ASP A 258 11.59 -5.09 22.81
CA ASP A 258 10.86 -5.38 24.05
C ASP A 258 11.08 -6.83 24.52
N HIS A 259 10.97 -7.07 25.82
CA HIS A 259 11.35 -8.35 26.44
C HIS A 259 10.40 -9.51 26.15
N ASP A 260 9.27 -9.28 25.54
CA ASP A 260 8.25 -10.25 25.17
C ASP A 260 8.02 -10.39 23.66
N ASP A 261 8.76 -9.60 22.86
CA ASP A 261 8.65 -9.55 21.40
C ASP A 261 9.75 -10.37 20.70
N LEU A 262 9.69 -10.44 19.36
CA LEU A 262 10.62 -11.24 18.58
C LEU A 262 11.18 -10.45 17.39
N LEU A 263 12.47 -10.70 17.08
CA LEU A 263 13.07 -10.30 15.81
C LEU A 263 13.03 -11.46 14.80
N ALA A 264 12.73 -11.16 13.53
CA ALA A 264 12.95 -12.12 12.45
C ALA A 264 14.44 -12.50 12.34
N GLU A 265 14.77 -13.75 11.98
CA GLU A 265 16.16 -14.26 11.96
C GLU A 265 17.13 -13.46 11.06
N HIS A 266 16.61 -12.68 10.11
CA HIS A 266 17.37 -11.84 9.18
C HIS A 266 17.23 -10.34 9.46
N ALA A 267 16.64 -9.96 10.59
CA ALA A 267 16.37 -8.55 10.90
C ALA A 267 17.66 -7.70 10.94
N LEU A 268 18.65 -8.13 11.69
CA LEU A 268 19.92 -7.39 11.79
C LEU A 268 20.76 -7.44 10.50
N TYR A 269 20.58 -8.45 9.67
CA TYR A 269 21.17 -8.47 8.31
C TYR A 269 20.56 -7.37 7.42
N TRP A 270 19.23 -7.22 7.39
CA TRP A 270 18.58 -6.13 6.66
C TRP A 270 19.07 -4.76 7.11
N VAL A 271 19.14 -4.55 8.44
CA VAL A 271 19.65 -3.32 9.04
C VAL A 271 21.09 -3.05 8.59
N ALA A 272 21.97 -4.04 8.71
CA ALA A 272 23.37 -3.91 8.30
C ALA A 272 23.51 -3.65 6.79
N ALA A 273 22.72 -4.33 5.97
CA ALA A 273 22.70 -4.14 4.51
C ALA A 273 22.28 -2.72 4.13
N GLU A 274 21.27 -2.16 4.79
CA GLU A 274 20.82 -0.78 4.55
C GLU A 274 21.85 0.26 5.05
N ILE A 275 22.50 0.03 6.19
CA ILE A 275 23.59 0.90 6.67
C ILE A 275 24.75 0.92 5.68
N LEU A 276 25.15 -0.24 5.17
CA LEU A 276 26.26 -0.34 4.21
C LEU A 276 25.93 0.29 2.86
N ARG A 277 24.67 0.18 2.42
CA ARG A 277 24.18 0.83 1.19
C ARG A 277 24.03 2.34 1.35
N HIS A 278 23.67 2.80 2.55
CA HIS A 278 23.43 4.21 2.88
C HIS A 278 24.24 4.64 4.11
N PRO A 279 25.57 4.87 3.98
CA PRO A 279 26.45 5.13 5.14
C PRO A 279 26.08 6.37 5.97
N HIS A 280 25.34 7.30 5.37
CA HIS A 280 24.88 8.54 6.04
C HIS A 280 23.52 8.38 6.74
N VAL A 281 22.95 7.18 6.77
CA VAL A 281 21.67 6.93 7.47
C VAL A 281 21.85 7.13 8.98
N ASP A 282 20.86 7.78 9.62
CA ASP A 282 20.82 7.98 11.05
C ASP A 282 19.66 7.24 11.73
N LEU A 283 18.54 7.04 11.00
CA LEU A 283 17.35 6.32 11.46
C LEU A 283 16.90 5.29 10.42
N LEU A 284 16.70 4.05 10.87
CA LEU A 284 16.02 3.02 10.10
C LEU A 284 14.79 2.52 10.88
N TYR A 285 13.74 2.13 10.15
CA TYR A 285 12.59 1.44 10.74
C TYR A 285 12.05 0.42 9.75
N SER A 286 11.41 -0.63 10.28
CA SER A 286 10.87 -1.72 9.45
C SER A 286 9.35 -1.83 9.56
N ASP A 287 8.76 -2.66 8.70
CA ASP A 287 7.41 -3.18 8.90
C ASP A 287 7.36 -4.10 10.11
N GLU A 288 6.16 -4.27 10.67
CA GLU A 288 5.90 -5.12 11.83
C GLU A 288 4.62 -5.92 11.64
N ASP A 289 4.46 -6.98 12.41
CA ASP A 289 3.20 -7.69 12.57
C ASP A 289 3.00 -8.08 14.04
N LYS A 290 1.89 -8.76 14.32
CA LYS A 290 1.61 -9.27 15.66
C LYS A 290 1.79 -10.78 15.72
N VAL A 291 2.20 -11.26 16.91
CA VAL A 291 2.23 -12.67 17.24
C VAL A 291 1.38 -12.95 18.48
N ASP A 292 0.64 -14.05 18.46
CA ASP A 292 -0.13 -14.51 19.63
C ASP A 292 0.73 -15.32 20.62
N ALA A 293 0.11 -15.89 21.66
CA ALA A 293 0.79 -16.75 22.63
C ALA A 293 1.33 -18.07 22.02
N HIS A 294 0.95 -18.41 20.79
CA HIS A 294 1.35 -19.62 20.05
C HIS A 294 2.29 -19.29 18.89
N ASP A 295 2.80 -18.06 18.83
CA ASP A 295 3.68 -17.52 17.78
C ASP A 295 3.02 -17.49 16.38
N THR A 296 1.67 -17.41 16.32
CA THR A 296 0.93 -17.22 15.07
C THR A 296 0.94 -15.75 14.68
N ARG A 297 1.39 -15.45 13.46
CA ARG A 297 1.52 -14.08 12.94
C ARG A 297 0.21 -13.57 12.33
N SER A 298 -0.12 -12.31 12.63
CA SER A 298 -1.34 -11.60 12.17
C SER A 298 -1.12 -10.10 12.09
N ASP A 299 -2.10 -9.35 11.60
CA ASP A 299 -2.18 -7.89 11.66
C ASP A 299 -0.91 -7.16 11.18
N ALA A 300 -0.38 -7.51 9.99
CA ALA A 300 0.79 -6.85 9.43
C ALA A 300 0.55 -5.35 9.19
N TYR A 301 1.45 -4.53 9.72
CA TYR A 301 1.52 -3.11 9.43
C TYR A 301 2.64 -2.84 8.42
N PHE A 302 2.26 -2.73 7.16
CA PHE A 302 3.14 -2.29 6.07
C PHE A 302 3.15 -0.77 6.04
N LYS A 303 4.23 -0.20 6.52
CA LYS A 303 4.40 1.24 6.78
C LYS A 303 4.74 2.00 5.50
N PRO A 304 4.43 3.30 5.43
CA PRO A 304 4.98 4.16 4.37
C PRO A 304 6.45 4.48 4.64
N ASP A 305 7.15 4.98 3.63
CA ASP A 305 8.42 5.68 3.81
C ASP A 305 8.23 6.91 4.71
N TRP A 306 9.34 7.64 5.00
CA TRP A 306 9.31 8.73 5.96
C TRP A 306 8.15 9.72 5.76
N ASN A 307 7.33 9.85 6.78
CA ASN A 307 6.08 10.62 6.78
C ASN A 307 5.96 11.45 8.06
N PRO A 308 6.59 12.63 8.13
CA PRO A 308 6.62 13.44 9.34
C PRO A 308 5.24 13.91 9.79
N ASP A 309 4.30 14.10 8.86
CA ASP A 309 2.93 14.51 9.18
C ASP A 309 2.14 13.39 9.86
N LEU A 310 2.31 12.14 9.39
CA LEU A 310 1.69 10.97 10.02
C LEU A 310 2.26 10.72 11.43
N LEU A 311 3.56 10.97 11.64
CA LEU A 311 4.22 10.79 12.93
C LEU A 311 3.61 11.69 14.03
N LEU A 312 3.04 12.83 13.68
CA LEU A 312 2.36 13.70 14.66
C LEU A 312 1.03 13.11 15.13
N GLY A 313 0.42 12.22 14.35
CA GLY A 313 -0.87 11.59 14.67
C GLY A 313 -0.73 10.23 15.35
N GLN A 314 0.30 9.47 14.97
CA GLN A 314 0.61 8.14 15.53
C GLN A 314 2.10 7.83 15.42
N ASN A 315 2.64 7.09 16.38
CA ASN A 315 4.00 6.55 16.29
C ASN A 315 4.02 5.34 15.33
N TYR A 316 4.09 5.59 14.03
CA TYR A 316 4.17 4.51 13.05
C TYR A 316 5.59 3.93 12.90
N VAL A 317 6.65 4.63 13.36
CA VAL A 317 8.03 4.13 13.39
C VAL A 317 8.14 2.92 14.31
N SER A 318 7.64 3.04 15.55
CA SER A 318 7.47 1.98 16.55
C SER A 318 8.54 0.88 16.48
N HIS A 319 8.26 -0.26 15.89
CA HIS A 319 9.12 -1.42 15.80
C HIS A 319 9.40 -1.81 14.34
N LEU A 320 10.57 -2.26 13.94
CA LEU A 320 11.86 -2.17 14.58
C LEU A 320 12.44 -0.78 14.37
N GLY A 321 12.63 0.00 15.42
CA GLY A 321 13.35 1.29 15.34
C GLY A 321 14.85 1.07 15.56
N VAL A 322 15.70 1.59 14.64
CA VAL A 322 17.15 1.51 14.71
C VAL A 322 17.75 2.90 14.54
N TYR A 323 18.57 3.32 15.48
CA TYR A 323 19.04 4.71 15.61
C TYR A 323 20.56 4.77 15.66
N ARG A 324 21.16 5.77 15.03
CA ARG A 324 22.60 6.06 15.22
C ARG A 324 22.84 6.44 16.68
N ARG A 325 23.63 5.63 17.39
CA ARG A 325 23.86 5.73 18.85
C ARG A 325 24.37 7.11 19.28
N GLU A 326 25.33 7.67 18.55
CA GLU A 326 25.90 8.98 18.87
C GLU A 326 24.83 10.08 18.94
N ARG A 327 23.90 10.09 17.98
CA ARG A 327 22.80 11.06 17.95
C ARG A 327 21.81 10.84 19.10
N VAL A 328 21.51 9.58 19.47
CA VAL A 328 20.67 9.29 20.65
C VAL A 328 21.30 9.82 21.91
N LEU A 329 22.62 9.64 22.10
CA LEU A 329 23.36 10.18 23.24
C LEU A 329 23.38 11.72 23.25
N ALA A 330 23.56 12.35 22.09
CA ALA A 330 23.57 13.80 21.93
C ALA A 330 22.26 14.47 22.36
N ILE A 331 21.11 13.80 22.11
CA ILE A 331 19.80 14.30 22.56
C ILE A 331 19.40 13.86 23.97
N GLY A 332 20.33 13.23 24.73
CA GLY A 332 20.13 12.83 26.12
C GLY A 332 19.35 11.52 26.32
N GLY A 333 19.23 10.65 25.29
CA GLY A 333 18.58 9.35 25.41
C GLY A 333 17.07 9.43 25.66
N PHE A 334 16.53 8.49 26.45
CA PHE A 334 15.11 8.39 26.82
C PHE A 334 14.79 9.32 28.00
N ARG A 335 13.71 10.09 27.90
CA ARG A 335 13.30 11.04 28.97
C ARG A 335 12.32 10.37 29.94
N ALA A 336 12.49 10.60 31.22
CA ALA A 336 11.52 10.26 32.25
C ALA A 336 10.27 11.16 32.15
N GLY A 337 9.10 10.62 32.47
CA GLY A 337 7.82 11.32 32.36
C GLY A 337 7.11 11.17 31.01
N TYR A 338 7.62 10.23 30.16
CA TYR A 338 7.01 9.82 28.88
C TYR A 338 6.81 8.30 28.82
N GLU A 339 6.79 7.65 29.98
CA GLU A 339 6.62 6.19 30.06
C GLU A 339 5.37 5.73 29.33
N GLY A 340 5.53 4.70 28.51
CA GLY A 340 4.50 4.15 27.63
C GLY A 340 4.39 4.83 26.25
N SER A 341 5.18 5.94 26.05
CA SER A 341 5.36 6.59 24.74
C SER A 341 6.78 7.21 24.66
N GLN A 342 7.72 6.66 25.40
CA GLN A 342 9.13 7.10 25.46
C GLN A 342 9.86 6.93 24.12
N ASP A 343 9.45 5.96 23.32
CA ASP A 343 9.92 5.70 21.96
C ASP A 343 9.41 6.78 20.99
N TRP A 344 8.14 7.21 21.13
CA TRP A 344 7.59 8.30 20.33
C TRP A 344 8.26 9.64 20.67
N ASP A 345 8.47 9.93 21.98
CA ASP A 345 9.27 11.07 22.41
C ASP A 345 10.70 11.03 21.83
N LEU A 346 11.33 9.85 21.85
CA LEU A 346 12.67 9.68 21.30
C LEU A 346 12.69 9.99 19.80
N VAL A 347 11.81 9.40 19.00
CA VAL A 347 11.83 9.57 17.55
C VAL A 347 11.51 11.01 17.13
N LEU A 348 10.60 11.70 17.82
CA LEU A 348 10.30 13.12 17.57
C LEU A 348 11.55 13.99 17.80
N ARG A 349 12.22 13.86 18.95
CA ARG A 349 13.46 14.60 19.25
C ARG A 349 14.63 14.20 18.35
N PHE A 350 14.73 12.92 18.01
CA PHE A 350 15.78 12.40 17.13
C PHE A 350 15.70 12.97 15.72
N THR A 351 14.51 13.17 15.21
CA THR A 351 14.25 13.64 13.84
C THR A 351 14.25 15.16 13.70
N THR A 352 14.26 15.92 14.81
CA THR A 352 14.39 17.38 14.77
C THR A 352 15.66 17.80 14.03
N GLY A 353 15.51 18.60 12.97
CA GLY A 353 16.60 19.06 12.11
C GLY A 353 17.33 17.95 11.35
N LEU A 354 16.77 16.73 11.28
CA LEU A 354 17.35 15.64 10.52
C LEU A 354 16.85 15.69 9.06
N ASP A 355 17.78 15.57 8.14
CA ASP A 355 17.43 15.50 6.72
C ASP A 355 16.72 14.18 6.40
N ALA A 356 15.64 14.25 5.62
CA ALA A 356 14.78 13.10 5.30
C ALA A 356 15.54 11.94 4.61
N HIS A 357 16.61 12.23 3.84
CA HIS A 357 17.42 11.19 3.19
C HIS A 357 18.27 10.36 4.18
N LYS A 358 18.43 10.83 5.42
CA LYS A 358 19.07 10.08 6.51
C LYS A 358 18.12 9.13 7.26
N ILE A 359 16.86 9.08 6.84
CA ILE A 359 15.83 8.22 7.40
C ILE A 359 15.44 7.20 6.34
N ARG A 360 15.53 5.91 6.69
CA ARG A 360 15.25 4.81 5.76
C ARG A 360 14.21 3.87 6.32
N HIS A 361 13.23 3.54 5.49
CA HIS A 361 12.27 2.48 5.74
C HIS A 361 12.78 1.17 5.11
N ILE A 362 12.70 0.09 5.85
CA ILE A 362 12.97 -1.28 5.40
C ILE A 362 11.60 -1.94 5.16
N PRO A 363 11.16 -2.14 3.91
CA PRO A 363 9.84 -2.69 3.64
C PRO A 363 9.83 -4.23 3.79
N ALA A 364 10.12 -4.69 5.00
CA ALA A 364 10.11 -6.10 5.39
C ALA A 364 9.63 -6.22 6.84
N VAL A 365 8.88 -7.27 7.15
CA VAL A 365 8.42 -7.54 8.51
C VAL A 365 9.58 -8.13 9.31
N LEU A 366 10.26 -7.28 10.08
CA LEU A 366 11.45 -7.66 10.84
C LEU A 366 11.19 -7.77 12.33
N TYR A 367 10.03 -7.33 12.80
CA TYR A 367 9.63 -7.31 14.20
C TYR A 367 8.25 -7.92 14.38
N HIS A 368 8.08 -8.75 15.41
CA HIS A 368 6.84 -9.42 15.74
C HIS A 368 6.39 -9.01 17.13
N TRP A 369 5.38 -8.15 17.20
CA TRP A 369 4.82 -7.59 18.43
C TRP A 369 3.86 -8.56 19.10
N ARG A 370 4.18 -9.00 20.32
CA ARG A 370 3.39 -10.02 21.03
C ARG A 370 2.12 -9.46 21.64
N THR A 371 1.00 -10.07 21.30
CA THR A 371 -0.31 -9.77 21.90
C THR A 371 -0.55 -10.65 23.11
N LEU A 372 -0.43 -10.05 24.31
CA LEU A 372 -0.75 -10.71 25.58
C LEU A 372 -2.00 -10.07 26.20
N PRO A 373 -2.80 -10.82 27.00
CA PRO A 373 -3.83 -10.20 27.83
C PRO A 373 -3.23 -9.07 28.68
N ASN A 374 -3.77 -7.86 28.60
CA ASN A 374 -3.29 -6.63 29.26
C ASN A 374 -2.04 -5.96 28.63
N SER A 375 -1.57 -6.38 27.45
CA SER A 375 -0.56 -5.62 26.71
C SER A 375 -1.19 -4.45 25.93
N THR A 376 -0.40 -3.41 25.62
CA THR A 376 -0.82 -2.32 24.73
C THR A 376 -1.15 -2.83 23.32
N ALA A 377 -0.58 -3.95 22.90
CA ALA A 377 -0.90 -4.63 21.65
C ALA A 377 -2.35 -5.17 21.58
N ALA A 378 -2.95 -5.50 22.75
CA ALA A 378 -4.29 -6.03 22.83
C ALA A 378 -5.38 -4.93 22.91
N SER A 379 -5.12 -3.82 23.64
CA SER A 379 -6.04 -2.68 23.75
C SER A 379 -5.30 -1.44 24.27
N LEU A 380 -5.49 -0.31 23.58
CA LEU A 380 -5.00 1.00 24.03
C LEU A 380 -5.79 1.53 25.26
N ASP A 381 -7.03 1.08 25.46
CA ASP A 381 -7.84 1.43 26.64
C ASP A 381 -7.23 0.94 27.95
N ALA A 382 -6.31 -0.04 27.87
CA ALA A 382 -5.67 -0.62 29.06
C ALA A 382 -4.68 0.34 29.76
N LYS A 383 -4.19 1.40 29.07
CA LYS A 383 -3.15 2.29 29.60
C LYS A 383 -3.37 3.77 29.24
N PRO A 384 -4.33 4.49 29.87
CA PRO A 384 -4.62 5.91 29.56
C PRO A 384 -3.41 6.83 29.68
N TYR A 385 -2.43 6.51 30.56
CA TYR A 385 -1.22 7.30 30.74
C TYR A 385 -0.34 7.37 29.47
N CYS A 386 -0.40 6.34 28.59
CA CYS A 386 0.34 6.33 27.32
C CYS A 386 -0.17 7.44 26.39
N ILE A 387 -1.51 7.64 26.34
CA ILE A 387 -2.13 8.68 25.50
C ILE A 387 -1.70 10.08 25.99
N GLU A 388 -1.65 10.30 27.31
CA GLU A 388 -1.21 11.59 27.87
C GLU A 388 0.29 11.83 27.63
N ALA A 389 1.12 10.79 27.80
CA ALA A 389 2.56 10.88 27.52
C ALA A 389 2.84 11.19 26.05
N SER A 390 2.15 10.52 25.11
CA SER A 390 2.29 10.79 23.68
C SER A 390 1.76 12.18 23.30
N ARG A 391 0.63 12.60 23.84
CA ARG A 391 0.09 13.96 23.64
C ARG A 391 1.10 15.01 24.07
N LYS A 392 1.72 14.85 25.25
CA LYS A 392 2.76 15.73 25.77
C LYS A 392 3.97 15.77 24.85
N ALA A 393 4.45 14.61 24.35
CA ALA A 393 5.60 14.53 23.45
C ALA A 393 5.37 15.32 22.16
N VAL A 394 4.19 15.13 21.52
CA VAL A 394 3.85 15.84 20.28
C VAL A 394 3.68 17.35 20.53
N GLN A 395 3.06 17.75 21.66
CA GLN A 395 2.89 19.17 22.02
C GLN A 395 4.26 19.87 22.23
N GLU A 396 5.18 19.25 22.95
CA GLU A 396 6.51 19.80 23.17
C GLU A 396 7.30 19.90 21.87
N PHE A 397 7.24 18.86 21.00
CA PHE A 397 7.87 18.90 19.69
C PHE A 397 7.36 20.08 18.86
N LEU A 398 6.05 20.23 18.70
CA LEU A 398 5.45 21.32 17.92
C LEU A 398 5.73 22.70 18.52
N SER A 399 5.77 22.80 19.84
CA SER A 399 6.13 24.05 20.54
C SER A 399 7.58 24.43 20.31
N ALA A 400 8.50 23.46 20.30
CA ALA A 400 9.92 23.68 20.00
C ALA A 400 10.15 24.14 18.55
N GLU A 401 9.32 23.64 17.60
CA GLU A 401 9.32 24.09 16.20
C GLU A 401 8.62 25.47 16.00
N GLY A 402 8.14 26.10 17.07
CA GLY A 402 7.47 27.42 17.02
C GLY A 402 6.11 27.37 16.33
N ALA A 403 5.47 26.20 16.27
CA ALA A 403 4.15 26.06 15.71
C ALA A 403 3.07 26.65 16.64
N CYS A 404 2.07 27.34 16.06
CA CYS A 404 0.85 27.72 16.78
C CYS A 404 -0.23 26.67 16.44
N PHE A 405 -0.74 25.97 17.47
CA PHE A 405 -1.65 24.85 17.29
C PHE A 405 -2.61 24.65 18.46
N ALA A 406 -3.71 23.95 18.20
CA ALA A 406 -4.53 23.29 19.21
C ALA A 406 -4.37 21.78 19.08
N MET A 407 -4.49 21.02 20.17
CA MET A 407 -4.36 19.58 20.16
C MET A 407 -5.72 18.92 20.33
N ASP A 408 -6.22 18.33 19.26
CA ASP A 408 -7.42 17.52 19.23
C ASP A 408 -7.05 16.01 19.16
N THR A 409 -8.04 15.14 19.18
CA THR A 409 -7.89 13.70 18.99
C THR A 409 -8.88 13.16 17.96
N VAL A 410 -8.55 12.03 17.34
CA VAL A 410 -9.43 11.28 16.43
C VAL A 410 -9.50 9.81 16.84
N CYS A 411 -10.38 9.03 16.22
CA CYS A 411 -10.57 7.60 16.55
C CYS A 411 -10.81 7.38 18.06
N ASN A 412 -11.80 8.05 18.63
CA ASN A 412 -12.16 7.91 20.04
C ASN A 412 -11.01 8.21 21.03
N GLY A 413 -10.14 9.15 20.68
CA GLY A 413 -9.02 9.56 21.53
C GLY A 413 -7.72 8.77 21.34
N VAL A 414 -7.70 7.79 20.43
CA VAL A 414 -6.52 6.92 20.21
C VAL A 414 -5.38 7.65 19.50
N HIS A 415 -5.71 8.54 18.58
CA HIS A 415 -4.72 9.24 17.75
C HIS A 415 -4.77 10.77 18.01
N HIS A 416 -3.61 11.41 17.89
CA HIS A 416 -3.49 12.86 18.04
C HIS A 416 -3.78 13.57 16.72
N ARG A 417 -4.37 14.77 16.85
CA ARG A 417 -4.59 15.68 15.73
C ARG A 417 -4.11 17.08 16.11
N PRO A 418 -2.90 17.46 15.77
CA PRO A 418 -2.48 18.85 15.85
C PRO A 418 -3.26 19.67 14.81
N ARG A 419 -4.01 20.65 15.25
CA ARG A 419 -4.70 21.63 14.41
C ARG A 419 -3.86 22.89 14.35
N LEU A 420 -3.16 23.08 13.24
CA LEU A 420 -2.30 24.25 13.03
C LEU A 420 -3.14 25.51 12.83
N SER A 421 -2.62 26.64 13.31
CA SER A 421 -3.23 27.94 13.11
C SER A 421 -2.69 28.62 11.84
N VAL A 422 -3.55 29.34 11.11
CA VAL A 422 -3.13 30.18 9.99
C VAL A 422 -2.37 31.38 10.54
N LYS A 423 -1.17 31.64 10.02
CA LYS A 423 -0.38 32.82 10.34
C LYS A 423 -0.75 33.97 9.41
N GLY A 424 -1.13 35.13 9.95
CA GLY A 424 -1.55 36.29 9.17
C GLY A 424 -2.93 36.11 8.55
N ARG A 425 -3.15 36.76 7.42
CA ARG A 425 -4.41 36.72 6.66
C ARG A 425 -4.11 36.60 5.15
N PRO A 426 -3.50 35.50 4.72
CA PRO A 426 -3.20 35.32 3.31
C PRO A 426 -4.48 35.18 2.47
N THR A 427 -4.51 35.83 1.32
CA THR A 427 -5.64 35.71 0.39
C THR A 427 -5.53 34.40 -0.40
N VAL A 428 -6.67 33.72 -0.60
CA VAL A 428 -6.80 32.51 -1.39
C VAL A 428 -7.67 32.75 -2.60
N SER A 429 -7.15 32.45 -3.80
CA SER A 429 -7.93 32.47 -5.03
C SER A 429 -8.56 31.09 -5.26
N LEU A 430 -9.88 30.99 -5.12
CA LEU A 430 -10.67 29.80 -5.44
C LEU A 430 -10.93 29.80 -6.96
N ILE A 431 -10.26 28.90 -7.69
CA ILE A 431 -10.33 28.84 -9.16
C ILE A 431 -11.28 27.70 -9.55
N ILE A 432 -12.40 28.07 -10.17
CA ILE A 432 -13.52 27.15 -10.46
C ILE A 432 -13.81 27.16 -11.97
N PRO A 433 -13.36 26.15 -12.73
CA PRO A 433 -13.75 26.01 -14.12
C PRO A 433 -15.21 25.52 -14.22
N THR A 434 -15.95 26.08 -15.16
CA THR A 434 -17.34 25.67 -15.41
C THR A 434 -17.70 25.72 -16.90
N ARG A 435 -18.64 24.90 -17.30
CA ARG A 435 -19.34 24.96 -18.58
C ARG A 435 -20.77 24.49 -18.39
N ASN A 436 -21.75 25.42 -18.55
CA ASN A 436 -23.16 25.10 -18.31
C ASN A 436 -23.41 24.52 -16.89
N GLY A 437 -24.53 23.88 -16.64
CA GLY A 437 -24.80 23.18 -15.37
C GLY A 437 -24.94 24.08 -14.17
N VAL A 438 -25.79 25.10 -14.28
CA VAL A 438 -26.01 26.15 -13.28
C VAL A 438 -26.33 25.61 -11.88
N ASP A 439 -27.09 24.52 -11.76
CA ASP A 439 -27.50 23.98 -10.47
C ASP A 439 -26.32 23.38 -9.71
N VAL A 440 -25.40 22.73 -10.42
CA VAL A 440 -24.18 22.18 -9.84
C VAL A 440 -23.30 23.30 -9.34
N LEU A 441 -23.06 24.34 -10.17
CA LEU A 441 -22.28 25.51 -9.81
C LEU A 441 -22.93 26.28 -8.64
N ARG A 442 -24.26 26.40 -8.63
CA ARG A 442 -25.01 27.06 -7.54
C ARG A 442 -24.79 26.33 -6.22
N THR A 443 -24.90 25.01 -6.18
CA THR A 443 -24.65 24.19 -5.00
C THR A 443 -23.21 24.39 -4.46
N CYS A 444 -22.23 24.40 -5.35
CA CYS A 444 -20.85 24.67 -5.00
C CYS A 444 -20.73 26.06 -4.34
N LEU A 445 -21.16 27.12 -5.02
CA LEU A 445 -21.03 28.52 -4.54
C LEU A 445 -21.77 28.78 -3.24
N GLU A 446 -22.99 28.24 -3.06
CA GLU A 446 -23.75 28.34 -1.81
C GLU A 446 -23.05 27.62 -0.66
N SER A 447 -22.37 26.50 -0.92
CA SER A 447 -21.56 25.83 0.10
C SER A 447 -20.37 26.67 0.54
N LEU A 448 -19.75 27.42 -0.39
CA LEU A 448 -18.63 28.33 -0.09
C LEU A 448 -19.07 29.53 0.77
N GLU A 449 -20.34 29.94 0.74
CA GLU A 449 -20.83 31.02 1.62
C GLU A 449 -20.71 30.65 3.12
N ARG A 450 -20.76 29.36 3.44
CA ARG A 450 -20.59 28.83 4.81
C ARG A 450 -19.13 28.68 5.24
N THR A 451 -18.17 28.93 4.35
CA THR A 451 -16.73 28.75 4.65
C THR A 451 -16.22 29.86 5.58
N HIS A 452 -15.64 29.48 6.70
CA HIS A 452 -15.06 30.39 7.71
C HIS A 452 -13.63 30.82 7.32
N TYR A 453 -13.47 31.38 6.12
CA TYR A 453 -12.21 31.95 5.65
C TYR A 453 -12.54 33.22 4.84
N PRO A 454 -12.45 34.40 5.44
CA PRO A 454 -12.94 35.65 4.84
C PRO A 454 -12.04 36.16 3.71
N ASP A 455 -10.72 35.94 3.80
CA ASP A 455 -9.74 36.53 2.89
C ASP A 455 -9.60 35.62 1.64
N ARG A 456 -10.67 35.56 0.84
CA ARG A 456 -10.72 34.77 -0.39
C ARG A 456 -11.36 35.54 -1.54
N GLU A 457 -10.92 35.26 -2.75
CA GLU A 457 -11.60 35.63 -3.99
C GLU A 457 -12.10 34.38 -4.73
N ILE A 458 -13.16 34.52 -5.46
CA ILE A 458 -13.72 33.44 -6.29
C ILE A 458 -13.51 33.83 -7.76
N VAL A 459 -12.71 33.03 -8.46
CA VAL A 459 -12.40 33.20 -9.89
C VAL A 459 -13.08 32.07 -10.65
N ILE A 460 -14.07 32.41 -11.47
CA ILE A 460 -14.78 31.43 -12.30
C ILE A 460 -14.21 31.50 -13.72
N ILE A 461 -13.78 30.35 -14.25
CA ILE A 461 -13.39 30.19 -15.64
C ILE A 461 -14.57 29.61 -16.40
N ASP A 462 -15.24 30.43 -17.20
CA ASP A 462 -16.36 30.03 -18.05
C ASP A 462 -15.85 29.52 -19.39
N ASN A 463 -15.82 28.19 -19.56
CA ASN A 463 -15.35 27.53 -20.80
C ASN A 463 -16.51 27.39 -21.80
N GLN A 464 -16.83 28.49 -22.50
CA GLN A 464 -17.81 28.52 -23.60
C GLN A 464 -19.21 28.03 -23.17
N SER A 465 -19.73 28.47 -22.01
CA SER A 465 -21.14 28.22 -21.70
C SER A 465 -22.03 28.88 -22.75
N ASP A 466 -23.06 28.18 -23.16
CA ASP A 466 -24.08 28.57 -24.14
C ASP A 466 -25.51 28.44 -23.59
N ASP A 467 -25.67 27.86 -22.39
CA ASP A 467 -26.94 27.79 -21.70
C ASP A 467 -27.35 29.16 -21.13
N PRO A 468 -28.55 29.68 -21.52
CA PRO A 468 -29.03 31.03 -21.11
C PRO A 468 -29.16 31.21 -19.60
N GLU A 469 -29.53 30.15 -18.87
CA GLU A 469 -29.70 30.21 -17.41
C GLU A 469 -28.32 30.36 -16.74
N THR A 470 -27.34 29.56 -17.17
CA THR A 470 -25.96 29.66 -16.69
C THR A 470 -25.37 31.05 -16.96
N LEU A 471 -25.53 31.58 -18.18
CA LEU A 471 -25.03 32.90 -18.55
C LEU A 471 -25.66 34.01 -17.71
N THR A 472 -26.98 33.93 -17.49
CA THR A 472 -27.74 34.88 -16.67
C THR A 472 -27.24 34.85 -15.22
N TYR A 473 -27.03 33.66 -14.66
CA TYR A 473 -26.56 33.46 -13.31
C TYR A 473 -25.15 34.06 -13.12
N LEU A 474 -24.19 33.70 -14.00
CA LEU A 474 -22.82 34.22 -13.98
C LEU A 474 -22.79 35.75 -14.09
N ALA A 475 -23.56 36.33 -15.01
CA ALA A 475 -23.68 37.79 -15.15
C ALA A 475 -24.25 38.46 -13.90
N SER A 476 -25.19 37.80 -13.21
CA SER A 476 -25.76 38.29 -11.95
C SER A 476 -24.67 38.30 -10.84
N LEU A 477 -23.91 37.22 -10.70
CA LEU A 477 -22.84 37.12 -9.70
C LEU A 477 -21.75 38.19 -9.93
N LYS A 478 -21.31 38.35 -11.19
CA LYS A 478 -20.34 39.38 -11.60
C LYS A 478 -20.83 40.79 -11.24
N ARG A 479 -22.09 41.11 -11.57
CA ARG A 479 -22.68 42.45 -11.24
C ARG A 479 -22.74 42.71 -9.72
N LYS A 480 -22.92 41.68 -8.92
CA LYS A 480 -22.92 41.74 -7.47
C LYS A 480 -21.49 41.80 -6.88
N GLY A 481 -20.46 41.78 -7.69
CA GLY A 481 -19.06 41.75 -7.24
C GLY A 481 -18.67 40.51 -6.43
N ARG A 482 -19.41 39.40 -6.58
CA ARG A 482 -19.18 38.17 -5.83
C ARG A 482 -18.11 37.27 -6.41
N ILE A 483 -17.82 37.44 -7.73
CA ILE A 483 -16.87 36.63 -8.48
C ILE A 483 -16.07 37.48 -9.46
N THR A 484 -14.87 37.05 -9.75
CA THR A 484 -14.14 37.41 -10.99
C THR A 484 -14.51 36.38 -12.06
N LEU A 485 -15.11 36.83 -13.16
CA LEU A 485 -15.55 35.97 -14.26
C LEU A 485 -14.58 36.11 -15.42
N LEU A 486 -13.89 35.03 -15.77
CA LEU A 486 -12.96 34.92 -16.87
C LEU A 486 -13.59 34.07 -17.98
N ARG A 487 -13.74 34.62 -19.17
CA ARG A 487 -14.25 33.89 -20.35
C ARG A 487 -13.09 33.20 -21.07
N TYR A 488 -13.17 31.88 -21.21
CA TYR A 488 -12.16 31.06 -21.88
C TYR A 488 -12.77 30.48 -23.17
N ASP A 489 -12.35 31.00 -24.31
CA ASP A 489 -12.96 30.69 -25.62
C ASP A 489 -12.17 29.67 -26.46
N ALA A 490 -11.35 28.82 -25.80
CA ALA A 490 -10.63 27.72 -26.44
C ALA A 490 -11.22 26.35 -26.07
N ALA A 491 -10.77 25.30 -26.75
CA ALA A 491 -11.16 23.93 -26.42
C ALA A 491 -10.79 23.55 -24.98
N PHE A 492 -11.58 22.65 -24.37
CA PHE A 492 -11.35 22.22 -23.00
C PHE A 492 -9.97 21.59 -22.85
N ASN A 493 -9.16 22.17 -22.01
CA ASN A 493 -7.91 21.64 -21.48
C ASN A 493 -7.77 22.17 -20.04
N TYR A 494 -7.95 21.29 -19.06
CA TYR A 494 -7.93 21.67 -17.64
C TYR A 494 -6.62 22.36 -17.25
N ALA A 495 -5.49 21.81 -17.67
CA ALA A 495 -4.18 22.37 -17.40
C ALA A 495 -4.02 23.78 -18.02
N HIS A 496 -4.31 23.91 -19.30
CA HIS A 496 -4.20 25.19 -20.00
C HIS A 496 -5.12 26.27 -19.42
N MET A 497 -6.37 25.90 -19.08
CA MET A 497 -7.32 26.85 -18.47
C MET A 497 -6.79 27.43 -17.15
N HIS A 498 -6.20 26.57 -16.29
CA HIS A 498 -5.63 27.03 -15.03
C HIS A 498 -4.35 27.82 -15.23
N ASN A 499 -3.45 27.42 -16.16
CA ASN A 499 -2.26 28.16 -16.50
C ASN A 499 -2.60 29.58 -17.00
N TRP A 500 -3.66 29.69 -17.82
CA TRP A 500 -4.15 30.96 -18.33
C TRP A 500 -4.82 31.84 -17.24
N ALA A 501 -5.53 31.23 -16.28
CA ALA A 501 -6.27 31.96 -15.24
C ALA A 501 -5.39 32.43 -14.09
N VAL A 502 -4.38 31.67 -13.67
CA VAL A 502 -3.55 31.94 -12.49
C VAL A 502 -2.86 33.30 -12.51
N PRO A 503 -2.32 33.80 -13.63
CA PRO A 503 -1.77 35.17 -13.69
C PRO A 503 -2.77 36.26 -13.36
N GLN A 504 -4.08 36.00 -13.49
CA GLN A 504 -5.17 36.92 -13.22
C GLN A 504 -5.72 36.84 -11.78
N CYS A 505 -5.18 35.92 -10.98
CA CYS A 505 -5.53 35.72 -9.58
C CYS A 505 -4.69 36.61 -8.68
N SER A 506 -5.29 37.19 -7.62
CA SER A 506 -4.62 38.07 -6.67
C SER A 506 -4.11 37.35 -5.42
N GLY A 507 -4.58 36.13 -5.17
CA GLY A 507 -4.27 35.38 -3.96
C GLY A 507 -2.82 34.91 -3.85
N GLU A 508 -2.28 34.94 -2.64
CA GLU A 508 -0.99 34.32 -2.29
C GLU A 508 -1.06 32.79 -2.44
N PHE A 509 -2.24 32.24 -2.16
CA PHE A 509 -2.55 30.81 -2.33
C PHE A 509 -3.58 30.61 -3.43
N LEU A 510 -3.41 29.51 -4.19
CA LEU A 510 -4.35 29.04 -5.17
C LEU A 510 -5.12 27.85 -4.58
N CYS A 511 -6.43 27.82 -4.80
CA CYS A 511 -7.26 26.66 -4.54
C CYS A 511 -7.91 26.23 -5.85
N LEU A 512 -7.42 25.13 -6.45
CA LEU A 512 -8.12 24.49 -7.56
C LEU A 512 -9.35 23.82 -7.00
N LEU A 513 -10.53 24.12 -7.52
CA LEU A 513 -11.80 23.61 -7.00
C LEU A 513 -12.74 23.27 -8.15
N ASN A 514 -13.19 22.03 -8.24
CA ASN A 514 -14.20 21.66 -9.23
C ASN A 514 -15.56 22.28 -8.92
N ASN A 515 -16.35 22.62 -9.96
CA ASN A 515 -17.66 23.20 -9.83
C ASN A 515 -18.74 22.26 -9.27
N ASP A 516 -18.43 20.94 -9.19
CA ASP A 516 -19.29 19.89 -8.66
C ASP A 516 -18.86 19.41 -7.25
N THR A 517 -18.12 20.27 -6.52
CA THR A 517 -17.80 20.06 -5.11
C THR A 517 -18.78 20.81 -4.20
N GLU A 518 -19.00 20.29 -2.99
CA GLU A 518 -19.82 20.90 -1.95
C GLU A 518 -19.10 20.84 -0.60
N ALA A 519 -18.72 22.00 -0.05
CA ALA A 519 -18.04 22.08 1.24
C ALA A 519 -18.98 21.70 2.40
N ILE A 520 -18.54 20.74 3.23
CA ILE A 520 -19.29 20.24 4.38
C ILE A 520 -18.84 20.95 5.65
N ALA A 521 -17.52 20.94 5.94
CA ALA A 521 -16.94 21.53 7.13
C ALA A 521 -16.65 23.02 6.90
N PRO A 522 -17.14 23.96 7.72
CA PRO A 522 -16.89 25.39 7.50
C PRO A 522 -15.42 25.78 7.52
N GLU A 523 -14.60 25.07 8.27
CA GLU A 523 -13.15 25.33 8.44
C GLU A 523 -12.27 24.65 7.40
N TRP A 524 -12.82 23.96 6.39
CA TRP A 524 -12.06 23.17 5.44
C TRP A 524 -10.90 23.94 4.79
N LEU A 525 -11.12 25.19 4.39
CA LEU A 525 -10.11 26.03 3.74
C LEU A 525 -9.04 26.49 4.75
N THR A 526 -9.45 26.83 5.98
CA THR A 526 -8.54 27.18 7.07
C THR A 526 -7.58 26.02 7.39
N GLU A 527 -8.11 24.80 7.49
CA GLU A 527 -7.31 23.58 7.71
C GLU A 527 -6.29 23.39 6.58
N MET A 528 -6.68 23.56 5.32
CA MET A 528 -5.78 23.38 4.19
C MET A 528 -4.71 24.47 4.11
N VAL A 529 -5.07 25.73 4.32
CA VAL A 529 -4.14 26.87 4.28
C VAL A 529 -3.12 26.77 5.41
N ALA A 530 -3.53 26.36 6.61
CA ALA A 530 -2.63 26.20 7.74
C ALA A 530 -1.47 25.22 7.42
N HIS A 531 -1.73 24.19 6.63
CA HIS A 531 -0.69 23.29 6.16
C HIS A 531 0.07 23.84 4.93
N ALA A 532 -0.61 24.50 3.99
CA ALA A 532 0.01 25.08 2.80
C ALA A 532 0.99 26.22 3.11
N GLN A 533 0.87 26.85 4.28
CA GLN A 533 1.79 27.90 4.75
C GLN A 533 3.17 27.37 5.16
N ARG A 534 3.32 26.07 5.40
CA ARG A 534 4.61 25.48 5.75
C ARG A 534 5.54 25.52 4.54
N PRO A 535 6.81 25.99 4.69
CA PRO A 535 7.71 26.19 3.56
C PRO A 535 8.01 24.92 2.76
N GLU A 536 8.01 23.78 3.44
CA GLU A 536 8.30 22.48 2.89
C GLU A 536 7.08 21.80 2.23
N VAL A 537 5.89 22.43 2.24
CA VAL A 537 4.66 21.87 1.69
C VAL A 537 4.37 22.44 0.30
N GLY A 538 4.27 21.57 -0.68
CA GLY A 538 3.98 21.91 -2.07
C GLY A 538 2.49 22.07 -2.34
N ALA A 539 1.73 21.01 -2.10
CA ALA A 539 0.27 20.99 -2.29
C ALA A 539 -0.44 20.35 -1.09
N VAL A 540 -1.66 20.80 -0.84
CA VAL A 540 -2.55 20.27 0.20
C VAL A 540 -3.87 19.83 -0.42
N GLY A 541 -4.28 18.58 -0.18
CA GLY A 541 -5.54 18.02 -0.67
C GLY A 541 -6.57 17.79 0.44
N ALA A 542 -7.83 17.97 0.10
CA ALA A 542 -8.97 17.71 0.97
C ALA A 542 -9.40 16.23 0.93
N LYS A 543 -10.18 15.80 1.90
CA LYS A 543 -10.93 14.54 1.85
C LYS A 543 -12.19 14.74 1.03
N LEU A 544 -12.34 13.99 -0.05
CA LEU A 544 -13.56 14.03 -0.85
C LEU A 544 -14.42 12.79 -0.56
N LEU A 545 -15.72 13.03 -0.45
CA LEU A 545 -16.73 12.00 -0.26
C LEU A 545 -17.61 11.90 -1.49
N TYR A 546 -18.05 10.69 -1.81
CA TYR A 546 -19.20 10.48 -2.70
C TYR A 546 -20.50 10.95 -2.02
N PRO A 547 -21.57 11.20 -2.79
CA PRO A 547 -22.86 11.61 -2.21
C PRO A 547 -23.46 10.61 -1.22
N ASP A 548 -23.03 9.34 -1.26
CA ASP A 548 -23.43 8.29 -0.30
C ASP A 548 -22.65 8.32 1.03
N GLY A 549 -21.75 9.30 1.20
CA GLY A 549 -20.91 9.46 2.38
C GLY A 549 -19.69 8.56 2.45
N THR A 550 -19.40 7.79 1.40
CA THR A 550 -18.15 7.00 1.32
C THR A 550 -17.01 7.83 0.77
N VAL A 551 -15.75 7.46 1.12
CA VAL A 551 -14.54 8.16 0.66
C VAL A 551 -14.40 7.99 -0.84
N GLN A 552 -14.20 9.10 -1.56
CA GLN A 552 -13.80 9.15 -2.95
C GLN A 552 -12.28 9.36 -3.07
N HIS A 553 -11.74 10.33 -2.30
CA HIS A 553 -10.32 10.69 -2.30
C HIS A 553 -9.77 10.72 -0.87
N GLY A 554 -8.76 9.87 -0.64
CA GLY A 554 -7.97 9.76 0.59
C GLY A 554 -6.46 9.86 0.35
N GLY A 555 -6.04 10.73 -0.57
CA GLY A 555 -4.72 10.73 -1.18
C GLY A 555 -4.64 9.86 -2.43
N VAL A 556 -3.55 9.96 -3.17
CA VAL A 556 -3.28 9.20 -4.40
C VAL A 556 -2.01 8.37 -4.23
N ALA A 557 -2.07 7.10 -4.59
CA ALA A 557 -0.91 6.22 -4.73
C ALA A 557 -0.60 5.93 -6.20
N LEU A 558 0.69 5.88 -6.50
CA LEU A 558 1.21 5.56 -7.83
C LEU A 558 1.15 4.04 -8.09
N GLY A 559 1.07 3.69 -9.36
CA GLY A 559 1.08 2.31 -9.85
C GLY A 559 -0.27 1.59 -9.75
N ILE A 560 -1.20 2.02 -8.90
CA ILE A 560 -2.54 1.42 -8.81
C ILE A 560 -3.29 1.69 -10.12
N GLY A 561 -3.77 0.61 -10.75
CA GLY A 561 -4.44 0.70 -12.04
C GLY A 561 -3.50 1.06 -13.21
N GLY A 562 -2.18 0.92 -13.01
CA GLY A 562 -1.15 1.15 -14.02
C GLY A 562 -0.48 2.52 -13.98
N ILE A 563 -1.15 3.57 -13.48
CA ILE A 563 -0.59 4.93 -13.34
C ILE A 563 -0.75 5.42 -11.89
N ALA A 564 -1.98 5.71 -11.47
CA ALA A 564 -2.29 6.20 -10.13
C ALA A 564 -3.78 6.06 -9.82
N SER A 565 -4.13 5.85 -8.56
CA SER A 565 -5.52 5.86 -8.10
C SER A 565 -5.67 6.45 -6.70
N HIS A 566 -6.90 6.86 -6.39
CA HIS A 566 -7.26 7.37 -5.07
C HIS A 566 -7.27 6.25 -4.03
N LEU A 567 -6.68 6.51 -2.86
CA LEU A 567 -6.70 5.60 -1.72
C LEU A 567 -8.02 5.64 -0.97
N HIS A 568 -8.34 4.56 -0.25
CA HIS A 568 -9.53 4.42 0.61
C HIS A 568 -10.89 4.53 -0.12
N LYS A 569 -10.94 4.43 -1.45
CA LYS A 569 -12.20 4.52 -2.21
C LYS A 569 -13.27 3.60 -1.65
N HIS A 570 -14.51 4.13 -1.52
CA HIS A 570 -15.69 3.42 -1.00
C HIS A 570 -15.59 2.93 0.46
N VAL A 571 -14.60 3.37 1.22
CA VAL A 571 -14.57 3.21 2.68
C VAL A 571 -15.55 4.21 3.30
N ALA A 572 -16.21 3.86 4.39
CA ALA A 572 -17.11 4.80 5.08
C ALA A 572 -16.36 6.07 5.50
N GLY A 573 -16.96 7.24 5.33
CA GLY A 573 -16.30 8.54 5.55
C GLY A 573 -15.76 8.75 6.97
N ASP A 574 -16.33 8.09 7.96
CA ASP A 574 -15.94 8.12 9.39
C ASP A 574 -14.98 6.97 9.77
N SER A 575 -14.69 6.04 8.86
CA SER A 575 -13.78 4.92 9.13
C SER A 575 -12.34 5.39 9.29
N GLY A 576 -11.60 4.80 10.25
CA GLY A 576 -10.16 5.00 10.39
C GLY A 576 -9.33 4.48 9.20
N GLY A 577 -9.88 3.57 8.38
CA GLY A 577 -9.17 2.95 7.26
C GLY A 577 -8.01 2.06 7.71
N TYR A 578 -6.97 1.94 6.87
CA TYR A 578 -5.78 1.15 7.14
C TYR A 578 -4.93 1.83 8.22
N PHE A 579 -4.84 1.25 9.41
CA PHE A 579 -4.08 1.77 10.57
C PHE A 579 -4.30 3.27 10.85
N GLY A 580 -5.54 3.75 10.81
CA GLY A 580 -5.89 5.16 11.08
C GLY A 580 -5.64 6.12 9.91
N ARG A 581 -5.05 5.67 8.81
CA ARG A 581 -4.62 6.53 7.70
C ARG A 581 -5.76 7.24 6.95
N ALA A 582 -7.03 6.84 7.13
CA ALA A 582 -8.18 7.54 6.53
C ALA A 582 -8.67 8.74 7.35
N VAL A 583 -8.07 9.02 8.53
CA VAL A 583 -8.44 10.12 9.43
C VAL A 583 -7.26 10.93 9.94
N LEU A 584 -6.02 10.49 9.65
CA LEU A 584 -4.79 11.15 10.06
C LEU A 584 -4.23 12.02 8.93
N ILE A 585 -3.73 13.21 9.29
CA ILE A 585 -2.98 14.08 8.39
C ILE A 585 -1.69 13.35 8.01
N GLN A 586 -1.36 13.32 6.72
CA GLN A 586 -0.20 12.60 6.24
C GLN A 586 0.38 13.18 4.96
N THR A 587 1.67 13.02 4.78
CA THR A 587 2.33 13.20 3.49
C THR A 587 1.85 12.09 2.55
N VAL A 588 1.46 12.45 1.33
CA VAL A 588 1.04 11.55 0.25
C VAL A 588 1.81 11.88 -1.02
N THR A 589 1.84 10.96 -1.96
CA THR A 589 2.56 11.18 -3.21
C THR A 589 1.86 12.21 -4.07
N SER A 590 0.54 12.16 -4.14
CA SER A 590 -0.26 13.15 -4.87
C SER A 590 -1.63 13.37 -4.22
N VAL A 591 -2.23 14.52 -4.54
CA VAL A 591 -3.60 14.90 -4.19
C VAL A 591 -4.35 15.33 -5.45
N THR A 592 -5.69 15.28 -5.43
CA THR A 592 -6.51 15.58 -6.61
C THR A 592 -6.75 17.07 -6.82
N GLY A 593 -6.72 17.50 -8.07
CA GLY A 593 -7.09 18.85 -8.50
C GLY A 593 -8.56 19.21 -8.29
N ALA A 594 -9.42 18.25 -7.91
CA ALA A 594 -10.81 18.55 -7.57
C ALA A 594 -10.95 19.46 -6.33
N CYS A 595 -9.99 19.39 -5.38
CA CYS A 595 -9.81 20.34 -4.27
C CYS A 595 -8.36 20.30 -3.79
N LEU A 596 -7.53 21.24 -4.29
CA LEU A 596 -6.10 21.32 -4.02
C LEU A 596 -5.72 22.76 -3.69
N VAL A 597 -5.01 22.98 -2.57
CA VAL A 597 -4.46 24.28 -2.17
C VAL A 597 -2.94 24.25 -2.27
N MET A 598 -2.35 25.29 -2.85
CA MET A 598 -0.90 25.46 -2.93
C MET A 598 -0.50 26.95 -2.98
N ARG A 599 0.77 27.26 -2.71
CA ARG A 599 1.31 28.61 -2.91
C ARG A 599 1.33 28.97 -4.39
N LYS A 600 0.91 30.17 -4.74
CA LYS A 600 1.02 30.72 -6.10
C LYS A 600 2.47 30.72 -6.58
N GLN A 601 3.40 31.08 -5.70
CA GLN A 601 4.84 31.05 -6.00
C GLN A 601 5.33 29.65 -6.46
N HIS A 602 4.85 28.56 -5.88
CA HIS A 602 5.23 27.19 -6.30
C HIS A 602 4.67 26.86 -7.68
N TRP A 603 3.42 27.29 -7.97
CA TRP A 603 2.85 27.15 -9.30
C TRP A 603 3.68 27.86 -10.37
N GLU A 604 4.05 29.13 -10.11
CA GLU A 604 4.85 29.94 -11.00
C GLU A 604 6.26 29.36 -11.21
N ALA A 605 6.91 28.91 -10.13
CA ALA A 605 8.24 28.29 -10.20
C ALA A 605 8.26 27.00 -11.03
N LEU A 606 7.17 26.23 -11.04
CA LEU A 606 7.04 25.00 -11.84
C LEU A 606 6.53 25.26 -13.27
N GLY A 607 6.16 26.50 -13.63
CA GLY A 607 5.55 26.82 -14.92
C GLY A 607 4.11 26.29 -15.05
N GLY A 608 3.39 26.07 -13.94
CA GLY A 608 2.01 25.61 -13.94
C GLY A 608 1.85 24.11 -14.19
N MET A 609 0.68 23.68 -14.68
CA MET A 609 0.37 22.30 -15.05
C MET A 609 0.89 21.95 -16.45
N SER A 610 1.19 20.68 -16.70
CA SER A 610 1.56 20.17 -18.03
C SER A 610 0.33 20.15 -18.95
N GLU A 611 0.37 20.93 -20.03
CA GLU A 611 -0.72 21.01 -21.01
C GLU A 611 -0.85 19.76 -21.89
N ASN A 612 0.15 18.86 -21.83
CA ASN A 612 0.07 17.51 -22.43
C ASN A 612 -0.91 16.57 -21.69
N LEU A 613 -1.40 16.99 -20.52
CA LEU A 613 -2.37 16.28 -19.69
C LEU A 613 -3.67 17.11 -19.60
N PRO A 614 -4.46 17.16 -20.66
CA PRO A 614 -5.63 18.05 -20.71
C PRO A 614 -6.74 17.67 -19.74
N VAL A 615 -6.83 16.42 -19.28
CA VAL A 615 -7.92 15.93 -18.41
C VAL A 615 -7.43 15.07 -17.28
N ALA A 616 -6.74 13.96 -17.56
CA ALA A 616 -6.32 12.99 -16.55
C ALA A 616 -4.88 13.24 -16.09
N PHE A 617 -4.60 12.95 -14.83
CA PHE A 617 -3.26 12.94 -14.23
C PHE A 617 -2.50 14.29 -14.22
N ASN A 618 -3.11 15.39 -14.60
CA ASN A 618 -2.47 16.71 -14.55
C ASN A 618 -2.13 17.14 -13.11
N ASP A 619 -2.96 16.78 -12.15
CA ASP A 619 -2.75 16.95 -10.72
C ASP A 619 -1.66 16.00 -10.18
N VAL A 620 -1.62 14.77 -10.66
CA VAL A 620 -0.56 13.80 -10.30
C VAL A 620 0.80 14.29 -10.80
N ASP A 621 0.91 14.71 -12.06
CA ASP A 621 2.14 15.28 -12.62
C ASP A 621 2.60 16.54 -11.87
N LEU A 622 1.68 17.45 -11.54
CA LEU A 622 1.98 18.66 -10.76
C LEU A 622 2.56 18.28 -9.38
N CYS A 623 1.91 17.33 -8.68
CA CYS A 623 2.36 16.85 -7.37
C CYS A 623 3.72 16.15 -7.44
N LEU A 624 4.01 15.40 -8.51
CA LEU A 624 5.31 14.75 -8.69
C LEU A 624 6.42 15.77 -8.97
N ARG A 625 6.16 16.82 -9.78
CA ARG A 625 7.10 17.92 -9.99
C ARG A 625 7.37 18.73 -8.72
N LEU A 626 6.35 18.92 -7.85
CA LEU A 626 6.56 19.51 -6.53
C LEU A 626 7.51 18.65 -5.68
N ARG A 627 7.37 17.33 -5.73
CA ARG A 627 8.27 16.42 -5.02
C ARG A 627 9.70 16.46 -5.58
N GLU A 628 9.88 16.51 -6.89
CA GLU A 628 11.20 16.71 -7.52
C GLU A 628 11.86 18.02 -7.08
N ALA A 629 11.05 19.06 -6.88
CA ALA A 629 11.52 20.34 -6.34
C ALA A 629 11.79 20.32 -4.81
N GLY A 630 11.61 19.16 -4.15
CA GLY A 630 11.90 18.95 -2.73
C GLY A 630 10.74 19.25 -1.78
N TYR A 631 9.53 19.54 -2.29
CA TYR A 631 8.34 19.76 -1.46
C TYR A 631 7.62 18.46 -1.13
N ARG A 632 6.79 18.48 -0.07
CA ARG A 632 5.87 17.40 0.31
C ARG A 632 4.44 17.77 -0.06
N ASN A 633 3.64 16.80 -0.50
CA ASN A 633 2.20 16.95 -0.66
C ASN A 633 1.50 16.38 0.56
N VAL A 634 0.55 17.11 1.13
CA VAL A 634 -0.12 16.76 2.37
C VAL A 634 -1.61 16.54 2.14
N TRP A 635 -2.15 15.47 2.66
CA TRP A 635 -3.58 15.21 2.67
C TRP A 635 -4.17 15.50 4.04
N VAL A 636 -5.23 16.34 4.09
CA VAL A 636 -5.88 16.82 5.31
C VAL A 636 -7.29 16.23 5.39
N PRO A 637 -7.51 15.14 6.13
CA PRO A 637 -8.81 14.46 6.19
C PRO A 637 -9.92 15.23 6.90
N GLN A 638 -9.61 16.35 7.55
CA GLN A 638 -10.57 17.21 8.23
C GLN A 638 -11.16 18.30 7.31
N ALA A 639 -10.49 18.59 6.22
CA ALA A 639 -11.06 19.37 5.13
C ALA A 639 -11.95 18.45 4.29
N VAL A 640 -13.27 18.45 4.56
CA VAL A 640 -14.21 17.48 4.00
C VAL A 640 -15.19 18.17 3.05
N LEU A 641 -15.26 17.64 1.82
CA LEU A 641 -16.22 18.08 0.80
C LEU A 641 -16.90 16.86 0.17
N TYR A 642 -18.14 17.00 -0.30
CA TYR A 642 -18.70 16.11 -1.30
C TYR A 642 -18.14 16.45 -2.67
N HIS A 643 -17.96 15.44 -3.53
CA HIS A 643 -17.65 15.62 -4.94
C HIS A 643 -18.62 14.78 -5.77
N HIS A 644 -19.52 15.46 -6.47
CA HIS A 644 -20.65 14.89 -7.17
C HIS A 644 -20.28 14.33 -8.56
N GLU A 645 -19.10 13.79 -8.72
CA GLU A 645 -18.42 13.30 -9.92
C GLU A 645 -19.32 12.96 -11.11
N SER A 646 -18.86 13.24 -12.32
CA SER A 646 -19.45 12.84 -13.62
C SER A 646 -20.70 13.61 -14.10
N LYS A 647 -21.13 14.68 -13.42
CA LYS A 647 -22.24 15.49 -13.93
C LYS A 647 -21.88 16.39 -15.11
N SER A 648 -20.57 16.68 -15.30
CA SER A 648 -20.10 17.66 -16.29
C SER A 648 -19.26 17.08 -17.44
N ARG A 649 -18.72 15.85 -17.35
CA ARG A 649 -17.69 15.33 -18.28
C ARG A 649 -18.21 14.49 -19.46
N GLY A 650 -19.46 14.03 -19.46
CA GLY A 650 -19.98 13.14 -20.49
C GLY A 650 -19.39 11.71 -20.43
N ASP A 651 -19.69 10.90 -21.46
CA ASP A 651 -19.26 9.50 -21.52
C ASP A 651 -17.77 9.38 -21.90
N GLU A 652 -16.94 8.88 -20.99
CA GLU A 652 -15.53 8.60 -21.24
C GLU A 652 -15.27 7.41 -22.18
N GLN A 653 -16.32 6.64 -22.53
CA GLN A 653 -16.21 5.48 -23.41
C GLN A 653 -16.16 5.82 -24.91
N THR A 654 -16.25 7.09 -25.28
CA THR A 654 -16.16 7.50 -26.70
C THR A 654 -14.75 7.19 -27.26
N PRO A 655 -14.61 6.85 -28.55
CA PRO A 655 -13.29 6.58 -29.16
C PRO A 655 -12.30 7.73 -28.99
N ALA A 656 -12.77 8.98 -29.10
CA ALA A 656 -11.92 10.16 -28.93
C ALA A 656 -11.38 10.29 -27.49
N ASN A 657 -12.25 10.08 -26.48
CA ASN A 657 -11.85 10.14 -25.08
C ASN A 657 -10.90 8.99 -24.71
N ARG A 658 -11.11 7.79 -25.25
CA ARG A 658 -10.16 6.67 -25.07
C ARG A 658 -8.78 6.98 -25.67
N LYS A 659 -8.72 7.56 -26.88
CA LYS A 659 -7.46 7.93 -27.52
C LYS A 659 -6.71 9.00 -26.71
N ARG A 660 -7.42 10.04 -26.23
CA ARG A 660 -6.85 11.07 -25.35
C ARG A 660 -6.29 10.44 -24.08
N PHE A 661 -7.10 9.63 -23.37
CA PHE A 661 -6.68 8.98 -22.11
C PHE A 661 -5.46 8.06 -22.30
N ALA A 662 -5.41 7.31 -23.41
CA ALA A 662 -4.22 6.51 -23.75
C ALA A 662 -2.97 7.38 -23.96
N SER A 663 -3.11 8.55 -24.59
CA SER A 663 -2.00 9.51 -24.75
C SER A 663 -1.54 10.08 -23.42
N GLU A 664 -2.47 10.39 -22.50
CA GLU A 664 -2.15 10.89 -21.16
C GLU A 664 -1.45 9.80 -20.32
N CYS A 665 -1.90 8.55 -20.40
CA CYS A 665 -1.22 7.40 -19.78
C CYS A 665 0.19 7.21 -20.32
N ALA A 666 0.38 7.30 -21.65
CA ALA A 666 1.69 7.15 -22.27
C ALA A 666 2.66 8.28 -21.84
N TYR A 667 2.18 9.52 -21.74
CA TYR A 667 2.96 10.63 -21.22
C TYR A 667 3.42 10.38 -19.77
N MET A 668 2.50 9.93 -18.91
CA MET A 668 2.82 9.62 -17.52
C MET A 668 3.81 8.45 -17.39
N GLN A 669 3.64 7.40 -18.18
CA GLN A 669 4.58 6.26 -18.21
C GLN A 669 5.97 6.71 -18.69
N TRP A 670 6.03 7.52 -19.75
CA TRP A 670 7.30 8.04 -20.26
C TRP A 670 8.04 8.88 -19.22
N ARG A 671 7.32 9.76 -18.52
CA ARG A 671 7.94 10.69 -17.58
C ARG A 671 8.22 10.08 -16.21
N TRP A 672 7.28 9.30 -15.69
CA TRP A 672 7.24 8.86 -14.31
C TRP A 672 7.28 7.33 -14.13
N GLY A 673 7.41 6.56 -15.21
CA GLY A 673 7.30 5.10 -15.20
C GLY A 673 8.06 4.40 -14.07
N PRO A 674 9.34 4.72 -13.79
CA PRO A 674 10.09 4.10 -12.69
C PRO A 674 9.47 4.34 -11.30
N MET A 675 8.76 5.44 -11.10
CA MET A 675 8.12 5.75 -9.81
C MET A 675 6.85 4.92 -9.56
N PHE A 676 6.22 4.37 -10.59
CA PHE A 676 4.99 3.61 -10.44
C PHE A 676 5.18 2.26 -9.76
N ALA A 677 6.39 1.72 -9.77
CA ALA A 677 6.73 0.49 -9.05
C ALA A 677 7.01 0.73 -7.56
N SER A 678 7.38 1.96 -7.16
CA SER A 678 7.85 2.29 -5.81
C SER A 678 7.32 3.65 -5.33
N ASP A 679 6.06 3.69 -4.91
CA ASP A 679 5.47 4.87 -4.28
C ASP A 679 5.92 4.97 -2.81
N PRO A 680 6.59 6.07 -2.37
CA PRO A 680 7.03 6.21 -0.98
C PRO A 680 5.87 6.31 0.02
N GLY A 681 4.67 6.70 -0.41
CA GLY A 681 3.46 6.72 0.42
C GLY A 681 2.74 5.36 0.51
N TYR A 682 3.15 4.36 -0.31
CA TYR A 682 2.45 3.09 -0.46
C TYR A 682 3.41 1.90 -0.51
N ASN A 683 3.44 1.13 0.58
CA ASN A 683 4.40 0.04 0.80
C ASN A 683 4.42 -0.98 -0.35
N PRO A 684 5.60 -1.46 -0.82
CA PRO A 684 5.70 -2.42 -1.91
C PRO A 684 5.14 -3.82 -1.59
N ASN A 685 4.86 -4.12 -0.32
CA ASN A 685 4.15 -5.33 0.09
C ASN A 685 2.62 -5.24 -0.08
N LEU A 686 2.10 -4.07 -0.43
CA LEU A 686 0.69 -3.83 -0.72
C LEU A 686 0.38 -3.93 -2.21
N SER A 687 -0.78 -4.48 -2.56
CA SER A 687 -1.21 -4.72 -3.95
C SER A 687 -1.49 -3.42 -4.71
N LEU A 688 -1.10 -3.37 -5.97
CA LEU A 688 -1.48 -2.33 -6.93
C LEU A 688 -2.76 -2.67 -7.73
N ASP A 689 -3.39 -3.83 -7.45
CA ASP A 689 -4.60 -4.26 -8.19
C ASP A 689 -5.87 -3.55 -7.71
N HIS A 690 -5.83 -2.93 -6.52
CA HIS A 690 -6.98 -2.21 -5.94
C HIS A 690 -6.55 -1.24 -4.83
N GLU A 691 -7.42 -0.28 -4.49
CA GLU A 691 -7.16 0.86 -3.62
C GLU A 691 -7.35 0.58 -2.10
N GLN A 692 -7.36 -0.68 -1.67
CA GLN A 692 -7.78 -1.08 -0.32
C GLN A 692 -6.67 -1.71 0.52
N PHE A 693 -5.40 -1.40 0.26
CA PHE A 693 -4.26 -1.90 1.05
C PHE A 693 -4.22 -3.44 1.18
N GLY A 694 -4.60 -4.15 0.13
CA GLY A 694 -4.49 -5.61 0.08
C GLY A 694 -3.04 -6.06 -0.08
N LEU A 695 -2.76 -7.34 0.20
CA LEU A 695 -1.42 -7.92 0.07
C LEU A 695 -0.99 -8.04 -1.38
N ALA A 696 0.23 -7.62 -1.70
CA ALA A 696 0.84 -7.87 -3.00
C ALA A 696 1.21 -9.34 -3.14
N LYS A 697 0.98 -9.92 -4.31
CA LYS A 697 1.23 -11.34 -4.62
C LYS A 697 1.77 -11.49 -6.04
N PRO A 698 3.10 -11.51 -6.22
CA PRO A 698 4.19 -11.36 -5.24
C PRO A 698 4.34 -9.93 -4.69
N PRO A 699 5.02 -9.75 -3.54
CA PRO A 699 5.46 -8.44 -3.07
C PRO A 699 6.52 -7.85 -4.02
N ARG A 700 6.53 -6.53 -4.17
CA ARG A 700 7.52 -5.79 -4.97
C ARG A 700 8.77 -5.41 -4.16
N ALA A 701 8.76 -5.63 -2.85
CA ALA A 701 9.90 -5.33 -1.97
C ALA A 701 11.13 -6.14 -2.40
N PRO A 702 12.25 -5.50 -2.78
CA PRO A 702 13.45 -6.21 -3.16
C PRO A 702 14.09 -6.89 -1.95
N LYS A 703 14.54 -8.13 -2.13
CA LYS A 703 15.30 -8.85 -1.11
C LYS A 703 16.79 -8.59 -1.31
N PRO A 704 17.54 -8.01 -0.33
CA PRO A 704 18.93 -7.59 -0.54
C PRO A 704 19.87 -8.72 -1.01
N TRP A 705 19.57 -9.96 -0.64
CA TRP A 705 20.39 -11.12 -1.00
C TRP A 705 20.13 -11.71 -2.39
N HIS A 706 19.10 -11.25 -3.08
CA HIS A 706 18.83 -11.66 -4.46
C HIS A 706 19.38 -10.65 -5.49
N GLY A 707 20.07 -9.57 -5.05
CA GLY A 707 20.22 -8.38 -5.86
C GLY A 707 18.82 -7.70 -5.98
N ALA A 708 18.71 -6.44 -6.27
CA ALA A 708 17.42 -5.80 -6.34
C ALA A 708 16.61 -6.34 -7.55
N PRO A 709 15.64 -7.29 -7.41
CA PRO A 709 14.75 -7.62 -8.50
C PRO A 709 13.80 -6.45 -8.67
N SER A 710 13.88 -5.76 -9.77
CA SER A 710 12.88 -4.81 -10.18
C SER A 710 11.84 -5.53 -11.03
N ILE A 711 10.57 -5.48 -10.61
CA ILE A 711 9.47 -5.88 -11.48
C ILE A 711 9.18 -4.68 -12.38
N ILE A 712 9.41 -4.84 -13.65
CA ILE A 712 9.15 -3.81 -14.65
C ILE A 712 7.88 -4.21 -15.38
N ASP A 713 6.78 -3.49 -15.14
CA ASP A 713 5.62 -3.60 -16.00
C ASP A 713 5.97 -2.99 -17.36
N VAL A 714 5.96 -3.81 -18.40
CA VAL A 714 6.12 -3.30 -19.76
C VAL A 714 4.85 -2.52 -20.11
N PRO A 715 4.97 -1.24 -20.53
CA PRO A 715 3.81 -0.43 -20.84
C PRO A 715 2.94 -1.11 -21.90
N TYR A 716 1.69 -1.35 -21.56
CA TYR A 716 0.65 -1.79 -22.48
C TYR A 716 -0.44 -0.71 -22.54
N GLY A 717 -1.30 -0.76 -23.53
CA GLY A 717 -2.34 0.25 -23.77
C GLY A 717 -3.19 0.60 -22.56
N ALA A 718 -4.11 1.50 -22.72
CA ALA A 718 -4.89 2.13 -21.65
C ALA A 718 -5.37 1.13 -20.57
N PRO A 719 -5.15 1.40 -19.28
CA PRO A 719 -5.43 0.48 -18.16
C PRO A 719 -6.88 -0.01 -18.07
N ASN A 720 -7.81 0.69 -18.71
CA ASN A 720 -9.24 0.36 -18.77
C ASN A 720 -9.68 -0.16 -20.15
N ALA A 721 -8.77 -0.37 -21.09
CA ALA A 721 -9.10 -1.03 -22.34
C ALA A 721 -9.48 -2.49 -22.02
N LYS A 722 -10.57 -2.98 -22.59
CA LYS A 722 -10.84 -4.43 -22.58
C LYS A 722 -9.75 -5.08 -23.42
N PRO A 723 -9.10 -6.14 -22.90
CA PRO A 723 -8.19 -6.92 -23.73
C PRO A 723 -8.98 -7.62 -24.83
N ASP A 724 -8.39 -7.69 -26.00
CA ASP A 724 -8.77 -8.69 -26.98
C ASP A 724 -7.95 -9.95 -26.76
N SER A 725 -8.48 -11.11 -27.08
CA SER A 725 -7.75 -12.36 -27.00
C SER A 725 -7.14 -12.70 -28.35
N ILE A 726 -5.84 -13.05 -28.31
CA ILE A 726 -5.13 -13.61 -29.46
C ILE A 726 -4.92 -15.10 -29.17
N ASP A 727 -5.41 -15.96 -30.05
CA ASP A 727 -5.28 -17.40 -29.89
C ASP A 727 -3.87 -17.87 -30.27
N LEU A 728 -3.06 -18.28 -29.28
CA LEU A 728 -1.83 -19.00 -29.52
C LEU A 728 -2.19 -20.47 -29.79
N ARG A 729 -1.99 -20.93 -31.04
CA ARG A 729 -2.26 -22.31 -31.46
C ARG A 729 -1.00 -23.15 -31.44
N PRO A 730 -1.09 -24.48 -31.23
CA PRO A 730 0.07 -25.37 -31.19
C PRO A 730 0.99 -25.25 -32.41
N ASP A 731 0.40 -25.07 -33.59
CA ASP A 731 1.12 -25.06 -34.87
C ASP A 731 1.51 -23.65 -35.36
N THR A 732 1.15 -22.59 -34.62
CA THR A 732 1.38 -21.22 -35.07
C THR A 732 2.01 -20.38 -33.95
N PRO A 733 3.36 -20.25 -33.93
CA PRO A 733 4.03 -19.42 -32.95
C PRO A 733 3.68 -17.93 -33.15
N ILE A 734 3.61 -17.20 -32.05
CA ILE A 734 3.43 -15.75 -32.03
C ILE A 734 4.77 -15.12 -31.65
N GLU A 735 5.12 -14.04 -32.33
CA GLU A 735 6.28 -13.23 -32.01
C GLU A 735 5.85 -11.84 -31.61
N ALA A 736 6.36 -11.37 -30.46
CA ALA A 736 6.08 -10.03 -29.92
C ALA A 736 7.39 -9.29 -29.67
N HIS A 737 7.39 -8.00 -30.02
CA HIS A 737 8.56 -7.14 -29.88
C HIS A 737 8.27 -6.09 -28.79
N PHE A 738 9.21 -5.90 -27.88
CA PHE A 738 9.10 -5.00 -26.76
C PHE A 738 10.28 -4.03 -26.73
N ALA A 739 10.02 -2.73 -26.61
CA ALA A 739 11.03 -1.75 -26.30
C ALA A 739 11.27 -1.74 -24.78
N ILE A 740 12.53 -1.89 -24.36
CA ILE A 740 12.90 -1.76 -22.96
C ILE A 740 13.15 -0.27 -22.66
N PRO A 741 12.60 0.28 -21.59
CA PRO A 741 12.88 1.67 -21.20
C PRO A 741 14.39 1.92 -21.06
N HIS A 742 14.88 3.06 -21.50
CA HIS A 742 16.30 3.44 -21.50
C HIS A 742 17.03 3.33 -20.15
N ALA A 743 16.29 3.37 -19.04
CA ALA A 743 16.83 3.29 -17.68
C ALA A 743 17.03 1.85 -17.19
N VAL A 744 16.67 0.81 -17.96
CA VAL A 744 16.73 -0.56 -17.53
C VAL A 744 18.03 -1.20 -17.99
N THR A 745 19.00 -1.33 -17.09
CA THR A 745 20.20 -2.15 -17.27
C THR A 745 20.29 -3.16 -16.14
N GLY A 746 20.42 -4.45 -16.45
CA GLY A 746 20.40 -5.48 -15.45
C GLY A 746 20.34 -6.88 -16.04
N THR A 747 19.98 -7.88 -15.26
CA THR A 747 19.78 -9.25 -15.71
C THR A 747 18.32 -9.64 -15.59
N LEU A 748 17.70 -10.04 -16.68
CA LEU A 748 16.33 -10.58 -16.70
C LEU A 748 16.37 -12.04 -16.21
N HIS A 749 15.60 -12.37 -15.20
CA HIS A 749 15.52 -13.71 -14.58
C HIS A 749 14.19 -14.42 -14.84
N GLY A 750 13.20 -13.73 -15.32
CA GLY A 750 11.87 -14.28 -15.59
C GLY A 750 10.91 -13.22 -16.08
N LEU A 751 9.73 -13.66 -16.44
CA LEU A 751 8.62 -12.76 -16.77
C LEU A 751 7.27 -13.38 -16.39
N ASP A 752 6.27 -12.53 -16.20
CA ASP A 752 4.88 -12.93 -16.03
C ASP A 752 4.08 -12.54 -17.27
N ILE A 753 3.24 -13.44 -17.75
CA ILE A 753 2.33 -13.19 -18.86
C ILE A 753 0.88 -13.44 -18.43
N LEU A 754 -0.05 -12.59 -18.85
CA LEU A 754 -1.48 -12.78 -18.59
C LEU A 754 -2.08 -13.65 -19.68
N VAL A 755 -2.67 -14.79 -19.28
CA VAL A 755 -3.24 -15.79 -20.17
C VAL A 755 -4.63 -16.21 -19.75
N GLY A 756 -5.42 -16.70 -20.71
CA GLY A 756 -6.75 -17.25 -20.48
C GLY A 756 -6.92 -18.63 -21.14
N THR A 757 -7.85 -19.40 -20.61
CA THR A 757 -8.20 -20.72 -21.15
C THR A 757 -9.40 -20.60 -22.10
N CYS A 758 -9.21 -20.89 -23.39
CA CYS A 758 -10.22 -20.69 -24.44
C CYS A 758 -11.45 -21.58 -24.37
N ALA A 759 -11.80 -22.24 -23.28
CA ALA A 759 -13.03 -23.02 -23.05
C ALA A 759 -12.81 -24.37 -22.34
N GLY A 760 -11.78 -24.55 -21.56
CA GLY A 760 -11.56 -25.77 -20.80
C GLY A 760 -10.17 -25.86 -20.19
N PRO A 761 -9.87 -26.91 -19.44
CA PRO A 761 -8.53 -27.09 -18.85
C PRO A 761 -7.49 -27.20 -19.96
N CYS A 762 -6.52 -26.30 -19.95
CA CYS A 762 -5.36 -26.34 -20.84
C CYS A 762 -4.34 -27.36 -20.32
N HIS A 763 -3.85 -28.19 -21.21
CA HIS A 763 -2.73 -29.09 -20.97
C HIS A 763 -1.59 -28.73 -21.91
N GLY A 764 -0.36 -28.96 -21.47
CA GLY A 764 0.84 -28.69 -22.26
C GLY A 764 1.75 -27.65 -21.57
N THR A 765 2.70 -27.15 -22.34
CA THR A 765 3.69 -26.17 -21.86
C THR A 765 3.73 -24.98 -22.79
N LEU A 766 3.65 -23.78 -22.22
CA LEU A 766 3.99 -22.54 -22.93
C LEU A 766 5.51 -22.37 -22.90
N VAL A 767 6.10 -22.26 -24.07
CA VAL A 767 7.54 -22.04 -24.24
C VAL A 767 7.77 -20.67 -24.84
N LEU A 768 8.64 -19.90 -24.21
CA LEU A 768 9.06 -18.60 -24.69
C LEU A 768 10.55 -18.66 -25.04
N THR A 769 10.88 -18.25 -26.26
CA THR A 769 12.24 -17.97 -26.67
C THR A 769 12.42 -16.44 -26.68
N ILE A 770 13.27 -15.93 -25.81
CA ILE A 770 13.50 -14.50 -25.61
C ILE A 770 14.86 -14.15 -26.19
N LYS A 771 14.90 -13.16 -27.09
CA LYS A 771 16.08 -12.69 -27.75
C LYS A 771 16.30 -11.19 -27.46
N ASP A 772 17.53 -10.82 -27.08
CA ASP A 772 17.94 -9.42 -26.93
C ASP A 772 18.33 -8.79 -28.29
N GLY A 773 18.59 -7.50 -28.28
CA GLY A 773 19.03 -6.74 -29.48
C GLY A 773 20.41 -7.18 -30.02
N MET A 774 21.25 -7.87 -29.20
CA MET A 774 22.55 -8.40 -29.60
C MET A 774 22.48 -9.82 -30.14
N GLY A 775 21.33 -10.48 -30.04
CA GLY A 775 21.08 -11.81 -30.56
C GLY A 775 21.27 -12.94 -29.55
N HIS A 776 21.54 -12.66 -28.29
CA HIS A 776 21.54 -13.67 -27.23
C HIS A 776 20.12 -14.18 -26.99
N THR A 777 20.00 -15.48 -26.74
CA THR A 777 18.70 -16.15 -26.63
C THR A 777 18.64 -16.93 -25.34
N VAL A 778 17.51 -16.85 -24.63
CA VAL A 778 17.19 -17.69 -23.46
C VAL A 778 15.77 -18.22 -23.59
N GLU A 779 15.51 -19.33 -22.92
CA GLU A 779 14.17 -19.93 -22.90
C GLU A 779 13.52 -19.78 -21.52
N ALA A 780 12.19 -19.73 -21.52
CA ALA A 780 11.36 -19.82 -20.33
C ALA A 780 10.21 -20.81 -20.60
N ARG A 781 9.88 -21.63 -19.62
CA ARG A 781 8.87 -22.68 -19.76
C ARG A 781 7.85 -22.60 -18.63
N GLY A 782 6.56 -22.68 -18.96
CA GLY A 782 5.47 -22.65 -17.99
C GLY A 782 4.44 -23.73 -18.26
N SER A 783 4.13 -24.55 -17.24
CA SER A 783 3.10 -25.59 -17.35
C SER A 783 1.70 -24.96 -17.35
N LEU A 784 0.86 -25.38 -18.28
CA LEU A 784 -0.52 -24.94 -18.42
C LEU A 784 -1.50 -25.71 -17.53
N ALA A 785 -1.05 -26.81 -16.89
CA ALA A 785 -1.91 -27.71 -16.12
C ALA A 785 -2.55 -27.08 -14.85
N VAL A 786 -2.05 -25.91 -14.40
CA VAL A 786 -2.53 -25.21 -13.21
C VAL A 786 -3.23 -23.89 -13.50
N LEU A 787 -3.46 -23.58 -14.79
CA LEU A 787 -4.07 -22.32 -15.20
C LEU A 787 -5.57 -22.29 -14.92
N LYS A 788 -5.99 -21.18 -14.32
CA LYS A 788 -7.39 -20.75 -14.31
C LYS A 788 -7.56 -19.63 -15.33
N ASP A 789 -8.76 -19.45 -15.80
CA ASP A 789 -9.08 -18.36 -16.70
C ASP A 789 -8.67 -16.99 -16.09
N ASP A 790 -8.14 -16.08 -16.91
CA ASP A 790 -7.61 -14.79 -16.48
C ASP A 790 -6.46 -14.90 -15.46
N SER A 791 -5.54 -15.83 -15.64
CA SER A 791 -4.42 -16.07 -14.75
C SER A 791 -3.11 -15.44 -15.25
N THR A 792 -2.27 -15.03 -14.32
CA THR A 792 -0.88 -14.67 -14.60
C THR A 792 -0.01 -15.92 -14.50
N LEU A 793 0.69 -16.26 -15.59
CA LEU A 793 1.63 -17.38 -15.66
C LEU A 793 3.05 -16.86 -15.41
N PRO A 794 3.71 -17.23 -14.30
CA PRO A 794 5.10 -16.91 -14.08
C PRO A 794 6.01 -17.85 -14.88
N LEU A 795 6.99 -17.28 -15.56
CA LEU A 795 7.92 -17.96 -16.47
C LEU A 795 9.35 -17.60 -16.05
N PRO A 796 9.99 -18.40 -15.17
CA PRO A 796 11.40 -18.22 -14.85
C PRO A 796 12.27 -18.55 -16.08
N LEU A 797 13.37 -17.82 -16.26
CA LEU A 797 14.33 -18.11 -17.30
C LEU A 797 15.25 -19.27 -16.88
N ASP A 798 15.64 -20.07 -17.84
CA ASP A 798 16.65 -21.10 -17.64
C ASP A 798 18.06 -20.47 -17.57
N GLY A 799 18.89 -20.91 -16.59
CA GLY A 799 20.28 -20.52 -16.47
C GLY A 799 20.50 -19.21 -15.68
N GLU A 800 21.54 -18.43 -16.06
CA GLU A 800 21.97 -17.22 -15.36
C GLU A 800 21.12 -15.97 -15.69
N GLY A 801 20.12 -16.09 -16.55
CA GLY A 801 19.30 -14.99 -17.05
C GLY A 801 19.87 -14.29 -18.29
N LEU A 802 19.17 -13.28 -18.80
CA LEU A 802 19.54 -12.50 -19.97
C LEU A 802 19.97 -11.10 -19.57
N ALA A 803 21.16 -10.66 -20.01
CA ALA A 803 21.63 -9.30 -19.75
C ALA A 803 20.81 -8.28 -20.57
N LEU A 804 20.24 -7.27 -19.88
CA LEU A 804 19.56 -6.15 -20.49
C LEU A 804 20.47 -4.93 -20.50
N MET A 805 20.75 -4.41 -21.69
CA MET A 805 21.49 -3.16 -21.88
C MET A 805 20.50 -2.12 -22.38
N GLY A 806 20.28 -1.03 -21.64
CA GLY A 806 19.30 0.00 -21.97
C GLY A 806 19.40 0.46 -23.42
N GLN A 807 18.25 0.65 -24.07
CA GLN A 807 18.00 1.00 -25.49
C GLN A 807 17.72 -0.15 -26.46
N GLU A 808 17.85 -1.42 -26.03
CA GLU A 808 17.60 -2.56 -26.90
C GLU A 808 16.20 -3.11 -26.71
N GLY A 809 15.59 -3.58 -27.80
CA GLY A 809 14.30 -4.26 -27.74
C GLY A 809 14.46 -5.72 -27.38
N LEU A 810 13.45 -6.31 -26.74
CA LEU A 810 13.30 -7.76 -26.60
C LEU A 810 12.37 -8.28 -27.66
N THR A 811 12.74 -9.40 -28.29
CA THR A 811 11.86 -10.20 -29.13
C THR A 811 11.49 -11.46 -28.38
N ILE A 812 10.21 -11.69 -28.17
CA ILE A 812 9.68 -12.88 -27.48
C ILE A 812 8.88 -13.70 -28.48
N ARG A 813 9.37 -14.89 -28.78
CA ARG A 813 8.65 -15.87 -29.59
C ARG A 813 7.98 -16.89 -28.67
N MET A 814 6.67 -17.08 -28.83
CA MET A 814 5.84 -17.95 -28.02
C MET A 814 5.33 -19.10 -28.84
N HIS A 815 5.40 -20.31 -28.30
CA HIS A 815 4.76 -21.49 -28.89
C HIS A 815 4.29 -22.45 -27.81
N LEU A 816 3.41 -23.38 -28.17
CA LEU A 816 2.87 -24.41 -27.30
C LEU A 816 3.50 -25.76 -27.61
N GLU A 817 3.94 -26.48 -26.57
CA GLU A 817 4.37 -27.86 -26.64
C GLU A 817 3.35 -28.76 -25.94
N ASP A 818 3.06 -29.91 -26.54
CA ASP A 818 2.12 -30.92 -26.00
C ASP A 818 0.72 -30.39 -25.67
N ALA A 819 0.29 -29.29 -26.31
CA ALA A 819 -0.99 -28.69 -26.10
C ALA A 819 -2.03 -29.18 -27.13
N VAL A 820 -3.23 -29.51 -26.65
CA VAL A 820 -4.36 -29.95 -27.47
C VAL A 820 -5.26 -28.79 -27.87
N HIS A 821 -5.31 -27.73 -27.05
CA HIS A 821 -6.17 -26.58 -27.24
C HIS A 821 -5.35 -25.29 -27.35
N PRO A 822 -5.85 -24.27 -28.07
CA PRO A 822 -5.20 -22.95 -28.09
C PRO A 822 -5.24 -22.28 -26.73
N LEU A 823 -4.22 -21.45 -26.45
CA LEU A 823 -4.13 -20.60 -25.27
C LEU A 823 -4.50 -19.16 -25.67
N ALA A 824 -5.39 -18.53 -24.93
CA ALA A 824 -5.69 -17.13 -25.14
C ALA A 824 -4.59 -16.26 -24.52
N LEU A 825 -3.96 -15.41 -25.33
CA LEU A 825 -3.05 -14.35 -24.88
C LEU A 825 -3.87 -13.05 -24.82
N TYR A 826 -3.91 -12.41 -23.67
CA TYR A 826 -4.57 -11.13 -23.54
C TYR A 826 -3.68 -10.02 -24.06
N ALA A 827 -4.11 -9.39 -25.13
CA ALA A 827 -3.44 -8.28 -25.78
C ALA A 827 -4.29 -7.00 -25.67
N TYR A 828 -3.63 -5.88 -25.55
CA TYR A 828 -4.26 -4.58 -25.35
C TYR A 828 -3.89 -3.66 -26.51
N PRO A 829 -4.80 -2.76 -26.95
CA PRO A 829 -4.48 -1.76 -27.95
C PRO A 829 -3.27 -0.92 -27.55
N VAL A 830 -2.29 -0.77 -28.44
CA VAL A 830 -1.03 -0.09 -28.18
C VAL A 830 -1.10 1.36 -28.61
N ASN A 831 -0.40 2.21 -27.87
CA ASN A 831 0.02 3.49 -28.37
C ASN A 831 1.36 3.32 -29.12
N ALA A 832 1.41 3.64 -30.40
CA ALA A 832 2.46 3.35 -31.39
C ALA A 832 3.91 3.79 -31.04
N ARG A 833 4.16 4.33 -29.84
CA ARG A 833 5.50 4.81 -29.42
C ARG A 833 6.29 3.80 -28.56
N TRP A 834 5.67 2.74 -28.02
CA TRP A 834 6.27 1.95 -26.94
C TRP A 834 6.35 0.45 -27.17
N SER A 835 5.63 -0.10 -28.11
CA SER A 835 5.78 -1.49 -28.49
C SER A 835 5.83 -1.60 -30.00
N HIS A 836 6.65 -2.50 -30.50
CA HIS A 836 6.74 -2.80 -31.92
C HIS A 836 5.61 -3.74 -32.38
N GLY A 837 4.65 -4.04 -31.50
CA GLY A 837 3.48 -4.84 -31.81
C GLY A 837 3.72 -6.35 -31.73
N ILE A 838 2.65 -7.09 -32.01
CA ILE A 838 2.66 -8.54 -32.17
C ILE A 838 2.60 -8.81 -33.68
N THR A 839 3.42 -9.72 -34.19
CA THR A 839 3.44 -10.05 -35.62
C THR A 839 2.02 -10.42 -36.11
N GLY A 840 1.50 -9.65 -37.06
CA GLY A 840 0.13 -9.77 -37.56
C GLY A 840 -0.96 -8.99 -36.78
N HIS A 841 -0.56 -8.29 -35.70
CA HIS A 841 -1.44 -7.46 -34.85
C HIS A 841 -0.68 -6.21 -34.39
N ASP A 842 -0.25 -5.36 -35.33
CA ASP A 842 0.67 -4.26 -35.09
C ASP A 842 0.11 -3.16 -34.16
N ASP A 843 -1.19 -3.17 -33.88
CA ASP A 843 -1.89 -2.25 -32.98
C ASP A 843 -2.14 -2.85 -31.56
N MET A 844 -1.61 -4.05 -31.28
CA MET A 844 -1.83 -4.80 -30.05
C MET A 844 -0.51 -5.13 -29.35
N ALA A 845 -0.49 -5.12 -28.01
CA ALA A 845 0.62 -5.57 -27.17
C ALA A 845 0.19 -6.47 -26.04
N LEU A 846 1.01 -7.47 -25.73
CA LEU A 846 0.80 -8.35 -24.58
C LEU A 846 1.09 -7.63 -23.26
N ARG A 847 0.34 -7.96 -22.23
CA ARG A 847 0.66 -7.55 -20.87
C ARG A 847 1.69 -8.51 -20.28
N ILE A 848 2.92 -8.03 -20.13
CA ILE A 848 4.00 -8.76 -19.47
C ILE A 848 4.64 -7.96 -18.35
N ARG A 849 5.18 -8.65 -17.36
CA ARG A 849 6.02 -8.11 -16.30
C ARG A 849 7.39 -8.75 -16.37
N LEU A 850 8.44 -7.95 -16.39
CA LEU A 850 9.81 -8.42 -16.42
C LEU A 850 10.39 -8.48 -15.00
N HIS A 851 11.00 -9.60 -14.63
CA HIS A 851 11.71 -9.78 -13.37
C HIS A 851 13.20 -9.52 -13.60
N VAL A 852 13.69 -8.33 -13.30
CA VAL A 852 15.03 -7.86 -13.60
C VAL A 852 15.83 -7.62 -12.31
N THR A 853 17.04 -8.14 -12.23
CA THR A 853 18.04 -7.67 -11.25
C THR A 853 18.77 -6.47 -11.85
N MET A 854 18.52 -5.27 -11.35
CA MET A 854 19.21 -4.07 -11.81
C MET A 854 20.68 -4.08 -11.38
N THR A 855 21.59 -3.71 -12.28
CA THR A 855 22.97 -3.44 -11.88
C THR A 855 23.03 -2.16 -11.07
N THR A 856 23.78 -2.18 -9.96
CA THR A 856 23.81 -1.15 -8.92
C THR A 856 24.32 0.23 -9.36
N GLU A 857 24.71 0.41 -10.61
CA GLU A 857 25.21 1.70 -11.14
C GLU A 857 24.12 2.66 -11.61
N LEU A 858 22.83 2.32 -11.53
CA LEU A 858 21.76 3.10 -12.14
C LEU A 858 20.69 3.66 -11.17
N TYR A 859 20.99 3.78 -9.88
CA TYR A 859 20.41 4.89 -9.13
C TYR A 859 21.44 6.02 -9.16
N PRO A 860 21.33 6.98 -10.09
CA PRO A 860 22.08 8.21 -9.91
C PRO A 860 21.67 8.74 -8.55
N ASP A 861 22.65 9.03 -7.73
CA ASP A 861 22.52 9.83 -6.52
C ASP A 861 21.51 10.94 -6.83
N ALA A 862 20.52 11.15 -5.98
CA ALA A 862 19.49 12.19 -6.20
C ALA A 862 20.12 13.56 -6.46
N ASP A 863 21.42 13.75 -6.08
CA ASP A 863 22.25 14.88 -6.44
C ASP A 863 22.76 14.86 -7.91
N ALA A 864 22.87 13.72 -8.56
CA ALA A 864 23.25 13.65 -9.98
C ALA A 864 22.09 14.08 -10.90
N VAL A 865 20.83 13.81 -10.50
CA VAL A 865 19.63 14.29 -11.19
C VAL A 865 19.51 15.83 -11.09
N ARG A 866 20.03 16.44 -10.02
CA ARG A 866 20.08 17.90 -9.84
C ARG A 866 21.12 18.61 -10.74
N ARG A 867 22.02 17.89 -11.41
CA ARG A 867 23.15 18.48 -12.18
C ARG A 867 22.99 18.41 -13.70
N THR A 868 21.88 17.94 -14.24
CA THR A 868 21.64 17.96 -15.69
C THR A 868 20.50 18.91 -16.07
N PRO A 869 20.79 20.24 -16.22
CA PRO A 869 19.79 21.21 -16.69
C PRO A 869 19.55 21.19 -18.20
N SER A 870 20.20 20.34 -18.99
CA SER A 870 20.28 20.53 -20.44
C SER A 870 19.37 19.64 -21.29
N MET A 871 18.60 18.73 -20.77
CA MET A 871 17.65 17.94 -21.57
C MET A 871 16.26 18.58 -21.75
N LEU A 872 15.96 19.66 -21.04
CA LEU A 872 14.71 20.41 -21.19
C LEU A 872 14.71 21.41 -22.36
N ALA A 873 15.87 21.78 -22.89
CA ALA A 873 16.01 22.80 -23.96
C ALA A 873 15.67 22.27 -25.35
N ASP A 874 15.74 20.98 -25.63
CA ASP A 874 15.53 20.40 -26.96
C ASP A 874 14.08 20.01 -27.28
N PHE A 875 13.15 20.12 -26.32
CA PHE A 875 11.75 19.70 -26.54
C PHE A 875 10.79 20.82 -26.94
N ASP A 876 11.21 22.09 -26.84
CA ASP A 876 10.42 23.26 -27.28
C ASP A 876 10.62 23.63 -28.78
N ALA A 877 11.47 22.93 -29.52
CA ALA A 877 11.57 23.06 -30.97
C ALA A 877 10.38 22.36 -31.67
N ARG A 878 9.29 23.08 -31.83
CA ARG A 878 8.19 22.66 -32.72
C ARG A 878 8.68 22.64 -34.17
N PRO A 879 8.41 21.61 -34.97
CA PRO A 879 8.46 21.73 -36.40
C PRO A 879 7.28 22.61 -36.82
N SER A 880 7.61 23.71 -37.57
CA SER A 880 6.61 24.56 -38.23
C SER A 880 5.71 23.72 -39.12
N PRO A 881 4.40 24.03 -39.21
CA PRO A 881 3.50 23.34 -40.13
C PRO A 881 3.86 23.76 -41.58
N ALA A 882 4.10 22.75 -42.43
CA ALA A 882 4.01 22.87 -43.88
C ALA A 882 2.62 22.42 -44.32
#